data_2db5653a3c936a35dff662250a38b5f7
#
_entry.id   2db5653a3c936a35dff662250a38b5f7
#
_cell.length_a   1.000
_cell.length_b   1.000
_cell.length_c   1.000
_cell.angle_alpha   90.00
_cell.angle_beta   90.00
_cell.angle_gamma   90.00
#
_symmetry.space_group_name_H-M   'P 1'
#
loop_
_entity.id
_entity.type
_entity.pdbx_description
1 polymer ?
#
loop_
_entity_poly.entity_id
_entity_poly.type
_entity_poly.pdbx_seq_one_letter_code
_entity_poly.pdbx_strand_id
1 'polypeptide(L)'
;MPAAVEAALARPLETETLLAACDTLATALLDPAHPTHARLARHLPEGEDAGVLAELGAFLGRRELTRKLRRELGGTAPQRLGRPDARETVYEAWAPVGLVAHIAPGNAATVAPLSLVEGLLAGNVNILKTSGSDTLLAQHLLAELAALDESGAIAERVIVLRFSSARQEWLRLMCAPADAVAVWGGEAAVEGVAAHVPAGCRLVEWGHKISFAYLTRDAWRDAEVLDALAADVCLYEQQACSSPQVVYLDTEDADEVFAFAERFATVLAAMPPAEPPTDGPDPAEEAELTTTELIARLEEHLGLTHVVSAPDGSWRVMADTRPALTASPLHRSVWVKPLPRRNILATLRPMRRYLQTAGIAGNRTDTAELARLTLAAGATRVTPVGAMQSGYSGEPHDGVYALQRYSRRVAVQADERFATTACLDDLARPVQFPAPSGPLLDKTAVQELNHGVDRRDAELYFRSGGSTGTPALSLFTYDDYDTQMHAAARGLLAAGYDPARDRTANLFYCGGMYGGFISFFSILERLGGVQMPIAASADHRATAEAIVAHEVDTLFGMPSYLWQLLHEEGERLRAYGGIRRIFYGGEHFTAEQRRTLAETFGIETIRSITYGSTDLGPLGYQCAESTGGVHHLHADLHTLEILETDADRPVAPGDTGRLVFTTHARRGQNLGRYVIGDLGRALPGRCPCGSHAPRFELLGRLGDVMRVATYFLNYRRIVAIAEEDRGYAGELQVLLTDAGPRERLTVRVEDTPTATPDDLRTALLAGYPELRSAVEERLLDLVVETADTADFHRTASSGKLRAVVDERH
;
A
#
# COMPACT_ATOMS: atom_id res chain seq x y z
N MET A 1 -22.14 -19.20 20.32
CA MET A 1 -20.86 -18.96 19.64
C MET A 1 -20.97 -19.16 18.12
N PRO A 2 -21.42 -20.28 17.50
CA PRO A 2 -21.48 -20.41 16.04
C PRO A 2 -22.24 -19.28 15.35
N ALA A 3 -23.45 -18.95 15.80
CA ALA A 3 -24.24 -17.85 15.22
C ALA A 3 -23.57 -16.46 15.31
N ALA A 4 -22.78 -16.20 16.37
CA ALA A 4 -22.04 -14.95 16.49
C ALA A 4 -20.85 -14.92 15.51
N VAL A 5 -20.18 -16.05 15.32
CA VAL A 5 -19.09 -16.19 14.34
C VAL A 5 -19.64 -16.01 12.92
N GLU A 6 -20.75 -16.65 12.58
CA GLU A 6 -21.42 -16.51 11.28
C GLU A 6 -21.84 -15.06 11.01
N ALA A 7 -22.42 -14.37 12.01
CA ALA A 7 -22.81 -12.96 11.89
C ALA A 7 -21.60 -12.05 11.68
N ALA A 8 -20.50 -12.29 12.40
CA ALA A 8 -19.27 -11.52 12.24
C ALA A 8 -18.63 -11.77 10.87
N LEU A 9 -18.58 -13.01 10.36
CA LEU A 9 -18.03 -13.33 9.04
C LEU A 9 -18.91 -12.80 7.89
N ALA A 10 -20.22 -12.71 8.08
CA ALA A 10 -21.14 -12.11 7.09
C ALA A 10 -20.93 -10.59 6.92
N ARG A 11 -20.32 -9.93 7.90
CA ARG A 11 -19.98 -8.50 7.87
C ARG A 11 -18.46 -8.34 7.86
N PRO A 12 -17.80 -8.21 6.70
CA PRO A 12 -16.35 -8.13 6.61
C PRO A 12 -15.78 -6.99 7.48
N LEU A 13 -14.62 -7.25 8.10
CA LEU A 13 -13.82 -6.22 8.75
C LEU A 13 -13.04 -5.47 7.67
N GLU A 14 -13.32 -4.18 7.51
CA GLU A 14 -12.56 -3.36 6.57
C GLU A 14 -11.12 -3.18 7.07
N THR A 15 -10.15 -3.50 6.21
CA THR A 15 -8.73 -3.41 6.56
C THR A 15 -8.35 -2.00 7.02
N GLU A 16 -8.94 -0.98 6.41
CA GLU A 16 -8.67 0.42 6.76
C GLU A 16 -9.13 0.76 8.20
N THR A 17 -10.27 0.26 8.63
CA THR A 17 -10.77 0.42 10.01
C THR A 17 -9.79 -0.17 11.01
N LEU A 18 -9.29 -1.38 10.74
CA LEU A 18 -8.32 -2.03 11.61
C LEU A 18 -6.98 -1.28 11.63
N LEU A 19 -6.47 -0.87 10.46
CA LEU A 19 -5.22 -0.13 10.37
C LEU A 19 -5.29 1.22 11.08
N ALA A 20 -6.42 1.93 11.00
CA ALA A 20 -6.62 3.19 11.70
C ALA A 20 -6.64 3.01 13.22
N ALA A 21 -7.36 2.01 13.72
CA ALA A 21 -7.41 1.69 15.14
C ALA A 21 -6.03 1.27 15.67
N CYS A 22 -5.31 0.40 14.95
CA CYS A 22 -3.96 -0.02 15.31
C CYS A 22 -2.97 1.16 15.35
N ASP A 23 -3.02 2.07 14.38
CA ASP A 23 -2.13 3.23 14.30
C ASP A 23 -2.36 4.23 15.44
N THR A 24 -3.63 4.45 15.80
CA THR A 24 -4.01 5.26 16.96
C THR A 24 -3.50 4.64 18.25
N LEU A 25 -3.68 3.33 18.41
CA LEU A 25 -3.15 2.62 19.59
C LEU A 25 -1.63 2.64 19.61
N ALA A 26 -0.97 2.42 18.47
CA ALA A 26 0.49 2.48 18.33
C ALA A 26 1.05 3.82 18.80
N THR A 27 0.44 4.92 18.35
CA THR A 27 0.81 6.28 18.79
C THR A 27 0.69 6.45 20.29
N ALA A 28 -0.38 5.91 20.88
CA ALA A 28 -0.61 5.97 22.33
C ALA A 28 0.39 5.11 23.12
N LEU A 29 0.84 3.98 22.56
CA LEU A 29 1.85 3.11 23.19
C LEU A 29 3.26 3.68 23.13
N LEU A 30 3.57 4.44 22.08
CA LEU A 30 4.90 5.05 21.88
C LEU A 30 5.07 6.35 22.67
N ASP A 31 4.00 6.92 23.23
CA ASP A 31 4.05 8.13 24.06
C ASP A 31 3.87 7.78 25.54
N PRO A 32 4.96 7.78 26.35
CA PRO A 32 4.87 7.50 27.80
C PRO A 32 3.95 8.44 28.58
N ALA A 33 3.66 9.64 28.05
CA ALA A 33 2.77 10.60 28.68
C ALA A 33 1.27 10.30 28.38
N HIS A 34 0.98 9.42 27.40
CA HIS A 34 -0.40 9.10 27.04
C HIS A 34 -1.10 8.26 28.11
N PRO A 35 -2.35 8.57 28.46
CA PRO A 35 -3.09 7.84 29.50
C PRO A 35 -3.22 6.33 29.24
N THR A 36 -3.33 5.91 27.98
CA THR A 36 -3.41 4.49 27.59
C THR A 36 -2.09 3.77 27.89
N HIS A 37 -0.93 4.39 27.60
CA HIS A 37 0.38 3.86 27.99
C HIS A 37 0.42 3.56 29.50
N ALA A 38 0.10 4.57 30.32
CA ALA A 38 0.10 4.43 31.77
C ALA A 38 -0.89 3.36 32.29
N ARG A 39 -2.02 3.15 31.61
CA ARG A 39 -2.95 2.08 31.97
C ARG A 39 -2.36 0.69 31.68
N LEU A 40 -1.83 0.51 30.49
CA LEU A 40 -1.28 -0.78 30.04
C LEU A 40 0.02 -1.16 30.76
N ALA A 41 0.85 -0.19 31.11
CA ALA A 41 2.08 -0.41 31.88
C ALA A 41 1.84 -1.09 33.25
N ARG A 42 0.64 -0.94 33.85
CA ARG A 42 0.27 -1.61 35.11
C ARG A 42 0.05 -3.12 34.97
N HIS A 43 -0.05 -3.60 33.72
CA HIS A 43 -0.27 -4.99 33.38
C HIS A 43 0.95 -5.65 32.75
N LEU A 44 2.09 -4.96 32.75
CA LEU A 44 3.35 -5.59 32.37
C LEU A 44 3.72 -6.70 33.35
N PRO A 45 4.33 -7.78 32.90
CA PRO A 45 4.90 -8.81 33.79
C PRO A 45 5.95 -8.18 34.73
N GLU A 46 6.14 -8.78 35.91
CA GLU A 46 7.22 -8.41 36.84
C GLU A 46 8.57 -8.58 36.11
N GLY A 47 9.44 -7.58 36.22
CA GLY A 47 10.74 -7.56 35.55
C GLY A 47 10.74 -7.01 34.11
N GLU A 48 9.57 -6.83 33.48
CA GLU A 48 9.42 -6.22 32.16
C GLU A 48 9.29 -4.69 32.26
N ASP A 49 9.93 -3.99 31.34
CA ASP A 49 9.90 -2.52 31.30
C ASP A 49 8.98 -1.98 30.19
N ALA A 50 8.94 -0.67 30.04
CA ALA A 50 8.16 0.03 29.01
C ALA A 50 8.62 -0.35 27.56
N GLY A 51 9.74 -1.03 27.39
CA GLY A 51 10.23 -1.52 26.11
C GLY A 51 9.23 -2.45 25.41
N VAL A 52 8.52 -3.27 26.18
CA VAL A 52 7.44 -4.14 25.68
C VAL A 52 6.33 -3.33 24.99
N LEU A 53 5.90 -2.19 25.59
CA LEU A 53 4.89 -1.33 24.98
C LEU A 53 5.43 -0.62 23.74
N ALA A 54 6.70 -0.26 23.73
CA ALA A 54 7.33 0.33 22.56
C ALA A 54 7.44 -0.67 21.40
N GLU A 55 7.77 -1.95 21.68
CA GLU A 55 7.77 -3.02 20.69
C GLU A 55 6.39 -3.25 20.09
N LEU A 56 5.35 -3.36 20.94
CA LEU A 56 3.96 -3.47 20.50
C LEU A 56 3.53 -2.26 19.67
N GLY A 57 3.88 -1.05 20.09
CA GLY A 57 3.60 0.18 19.36
C GLY A 57 4.28 0.20 17.99
N ALA A 58 5.55 -0.19 17.92
CA ALA A 58 6.27 -0.27 16.65
C ALA A 58 5.60 -1.26 15.67
N PHE A 59 5.18 -2.44 16.14
CA PHE A 59 4.50 -3.43 15.32
C PHE A 59 3.12 -2.96 14.85
N LEU A 60 2.32 -2.34 15.73
CA LEU A 60 0.95 -1.92 15.43
C LEU A 60 0.88 -0.71 14.51
N GLY A 61 1.96 0.00 14.28
CA GLY A 61 2.02 1.15 13.39
C GLY A 61 1.52 0.81 11.98
N ARG A 62 0.68 1.67 11.41
CA ARG A 62 0.10 1.53 10.06
C ARG A 62 1.14 1.14 9.00
N ARG A 63 2.31 1.78 9.03
CA ARG A 63 3.40 1.52 8.07
C ARG A 63 3.83 0.06 8.10
N GLU A 64 4.01 -0.49 9.30
CA GLU A 64 4.49 -1.86 9.50
C GLU A 64 3.43 -2.88 9.10
N LEU A 65 2.19 -2.69 9.55
CA LEU A 65 1.07 -3.56 9.18
C LEU A 65 0.77 -3.52 7.67
N THR A 66 0.91 -2.35 7.03
CA THR A 66 0.77 -2.23 5.58
C THR A 66 1.87 -2.98 4.83
N ARG A 67 3.13 -2.89 5.30
CA ARG A 67 4.24 -3.66 4.74
C ARG A 67 4.02 -5.15 4.88
N LYS A 68 3.54 -5.58 6.05
CA LYS A 68 3.21 -6.98 6.32
C LYS A 68 2.12 -7.47 5.35
N LEU A 69 1.01 -6.76 5.21
CA LEU A 69 -0.07 -7.08 4.28
C LEU A 69 0.43 -7.22 2.83
N ARG A 70 1.21 -6.25 2.35
CA ARG A 70 1.75 -6.28 0.99
C ARG A 70 2.71 -7.44 0.77
N ARG A 71 3.61 -7.69 1.72
CA ARG A 71 4.61 -8.75 1.61
C ARG A 71 3.97 -10.13 1.67
N GLU A 72 3.02 -10.34 2.58
CA GLU A 72 2.44 -11.64 2.82
C GLU A 72 1.24 -11.96 1.92
N LEU A 73 0.40 -10.97 1.61
CA LEU A 73 -0.85 -11.16 0.86
C LEU A 73 -0.92 -10.40 -0.46
N GLY A 74 0.14 -9.66 -0.80
CA GLY A 74 0.29 -8.99 -2.10
C GLY A 74 -0.44 -7.65 -2.23
N GLY A 75 -1.07 -7.13 -1.18
CA GLY A 75 -1.78 -5.84 -1.25
C GLY A 75 -2.33 -5.38 0.09
N THR A 76 -2.89 -4.16 0.12
CA THR A 76 -3.47 -3.56 1.33
C THR A 76 -4.94 -3.90 1.54
N ALA A 77 -5.62 -4.42 0.52
CA ALA A 77 -7.00 -4.90 0.59
C ALA A 77 -7.11 -6.34 0.05
N PRO A 78 -6.41 -7.31 0.69
CA PRO A 78 -6.24 -8.66 0.13
C PRO A 78 -7.54 -9.46 0.06
N GLN A 79 -8.57 -9.04 0.78
CA GLN A 79 -9.87 -9.72 0.82
C GLN A 79 -10.80 -9.32 -0.34
N ARG A 80 -10.45 -8.27 -1.11
CA ARG A 80 -11.25 -7.83 -2.25
C ARG A 80 -11.05 -8.76 -3.45
N LEU A 81 -12.16 -9.22 -4.03
CA LEU A 81 -12.17 -10.06 -5.23
C LEU A 81 -11.78 -9.25 -6.47
N GLY A 82 -10.48 -9.13 -6.72
CA GLY A 82 -9.89 -8.43 -7.86
C GLY A 82 -9.36 -9.39 -8.91
N ARG A 83 -9.13 -8.88 -10.13
CA ARG A 83 -8.54 -9.66 -11.23
C ARG A 83 -7.01 -9.68 -11.11
N PRO A 84 -6.36 -10.85 -10.95
CA PRO A 84 -4.90 -10.96 -10.96
C PRO A 84 -4.33 -10.74 -12.38
N ASP A 85 -5.05 -11.15 -13.41
CA ASP A 85 -4.78 -10.85 -14.82
C ASP A 85 -6.00 -10.16 -15.43
N ALA A 86 -5.82 -8.92 -15.87
CA ALA A 86 -6.91 -8.13 -16.44
C ALA A 86 -7.44 -8.67 -17.78
N ARG A 87 -6.70 -9.58 -18.44
CA ARG A 87 -7.11 -10.24 -19.69
C ARG A 87 -8.10 -11.38 -19.47
N GLU A 88 -8.28 -11.82 -18.23
CA GLU A 88 -9.18 -12.92 -17.86
C GLU A 88 -10.28 -12.42 -16.91
N THR A 89 -11.47 -13.02 -16.98
CA THR A 89 -12.59 -12.75 -16.05
C THR A 89 -12.54 -13.68 -14.82
N VAL A 90 -11.34 -13.86 -14.27
CA VAL A 90 -11.08 -14.60 -13.03
C VAL A 90 -10.74 -13.62 -11.93
N TYR A 91 -11.46 -13.72 -10.82
CA TYR A 91 -11.28 -12.89 -9.64
C TYR A 91 -10.74 -13.73 -8.50
N GLU A 92 -9.76 -13.21 -7.79
CA GLU A 92 -9.14 -13.89 -6.65
C GLU A 92 -9.06 -12.97 -5.44
N ALA A 93 -9.11 -13.58 -4.25
CA ALA A 93 -8.91 -12.90 -2.99
C ALA A 93 -8.27 -13.82 -1.95
N TRP A 94 -7.78 -13.24 -0.89
CA TRP A 94 -7.48 -13.92 0.36
C TRP A 94 -8.70 -13.84 1.28
N ALA A 95 -9.41 -14.94 1.45
CA ALA A 95 -10.53 -15.03 2.39
C ALA A 95 -10.03 -15.48 3.77
N PRO A 96 -10.68 -15.07 4.88
CA PRO A 96 -10.41 -15.63 6.19
C PRO A 96 -10.62 -17.15 6.20
N VAL A 97 -9.88 -17.86 7.04
CA VAL A 97 -10.20 -19.28 7.30
C VAL A 97 -11.52 -19.41 8.04
N GLY A 98 -11.85 -18.47 8.93
CA GLY A 98 -13.08 -18.42 9.70
C GLY A 98 -12.82 -18.08 11.16
N LEU A 99 -12.89 -19.06 12.04
CA LEU A 99 -12.57 -18.95 13.47
C LEU A 99 -11.15 -19.46 13.73
N VAL A 100 -10.26 -18.60 14.25
CA VAL A 100 -8.90 -18.95 14.65
C VAL A 100 -8.80 -19.00 16.17
N ALA A 101 -8.32 -20.12 16.70
CA ALA A 101 -8.00 -20.27 18.10
C ALA A 101 -6.49 -20.07 18.31
N HIS A 102 -6.08 -19.04 19.04
CA HIS A 102 -4.69 -18.72 19.36
C HIS A 102 -4.37 -19.19 20.78
N ILE A 103 -3.35 -20.00 20.91
CA ILE A 103 -2.84 -20.49 22.20
C ILE A 103 -1.46 -19.86 22.41
N ALA A 104 -1.43 -18.79 23.23
CA ALA A 104 -0.23 -18.02 23.48
C ALA A 104 0.64 -18.64 24.58
N PRO A 105 1.97 -18.45 24.50
CA PRO A 105 2.92 -18.85 25.53
C PRO A 105 2.76 -17.96 26.78
N GLY A 106 3.29 -18.44 27.92
CA GLY A 106 3.21 -17.67 29.16
C GLY A 106 4.38 -16.71 29.42
N ASN A 107 5.48 -16.88 28.66
CA ASN A 107 6.75 -16.21 28.86
C ASN A 107 7.07 -15.12 27.82
N ALA A 108 6.13 -14.75 26.97
CA ALA A 108 6.33 -13.71 25.93
C ALA A 108 5.07 -12.83 25.85
N ALA A 109 5.10 -11.69 26.51
CA ALA A 109 3.96 -10.79 26.66
C ALA A 109 3.48 -10.20 25.32
N THR A 110 4.38 -10.01 24.35
CA THR A 110 4.06 -9.44 23.04
C THR A 110 3.37 -10.42 22.09
N VAL A 111 3.64 -11.71 22.20
CA VAL A 111 3.17 -12.75 21.25
C VAL A 111 1.65 -12.87 21.21
N ALA A 112 1.00 -12.84 22.37
CA ALA A 112 -0.45 -13.01 22.48
C ALA A 112 -1.24 -11.94 21.69
N PRO A 113 -1.03 -10.63 21.93
CA PRO A 113 -1.74 -9.60 21.17
C PRO A 113 -1.34 -9.58 19.69
N LEU A 114 -0.06 -9.83 19.35
CA LEU A 114 0.40 -9.79 17.96
C LEU A 114 -0.22 -10.91 17.14
N SER A 115 -0.26 -12.14 17.65
CA SER A 115 -0.89 -13.28 16.97
C SER A 115 -2.38 -13.03 16.69
N LEU A 116 -3.10 -12.40 17.64
CA LEU A 116 -4.52 -12.07 17.44
C LEU A 116 -4.70 -10.96 16.39
N VAL A 117 -3.86 -9.91 16.42
CA VAL A 117 -3.93 -8.82 15.40
C VAL A 117 -3.65 -9.37 14.01
N GLU A 118 -2.74 -10.33 13.85
CA GLU A 118 -2.53 -11.02 12.56
C GLU A 118 -3.79 -11.79 12.12
N GLY A 119 -4.50 -12.43 13.05
CA GLY A 119 -5.78 -13.06 12.78
C GLY A 119 -6.86 -12.06 12.32
N LEU A 120 -6.91 -10.86 12.92
CA LEU A 120 -7.78 -9.75 12.50
C LEU A 120 -7.42 -9.22 11.13
N LEU A 121 -6.11 -9.03 10.82
CA LEU A 121 -5.64 -8.59 9.50
C LEU A 121 -6.06 -9.56 8.39
N ALA A 122 -6.12 -10.86 8.71
CA ALA A 122 -6.62 -11.88 7.80
C ALA A 122 -8.17 -11.94 7.74
N GLY A 123 -8.88 -11.13 8.57
CA GLY A 123 -10.34 -11.01 8.58
C GLY A 123 -11.07 -12.04 9.46
N ASN A 124 -10.37 -12.83 10.25
CA ASN A 124 -10.93 -13.90 11.07
C ASN A 124 -11.67 -13.39 12.32
N VAL A 125 -12.52 -14.25 12.86
CA VAL A 125 -12.92 -14.20 14.27
C VAL A 125 -11.86 -14.95 15.07
N ASN A 126 -11.46 -14.44 16.22
CA ASN A 126 -10.31 -14.92 16.95
C ASN A 126 -10.65 -15.22 18.39
N ILE A 127 -10.24 -16.37 18.88
CA ILE A 127 -10.26 -16.73 20.30
C ILE A 127 -8.81 -16.83 20.77
N LEU A 128 -8.41 -15.95 21.67
CA LEU A 128 -7.10 -15.96 22.29
C LEU A 128 -7.18 -16.64 23.65
N LYS A 129 -6.38 -17.67 23.87
CA LYS A 129 -6.13 -18.28 25.17
C LYS A 129 -4.79 -17.79 25.69
N THR A 130 -4.79 -17.12 26.83
CA THR A 130 -3.59 -16.75 27.58
C THR A 130 -3.34 -17.73 28.74
N SER A 131 -2.12 -17.70 29.31
CA SER A 131 -1.74 -18.52 30.46
C SER A 131 -2.62 -18.21 31.68
N GLY A 132 -2.74 -19.19 32.59
CA GLY A 132 -3.40 -18.98 33.88
C GLY A 132 -2.68 -17.94 34.78
N SER A 133 -1.39 -17.74 34.57
CA SER A 133 -0.54 -16.74 35.24
C SER A 133 -0.42 -15.42 34.51
N ASP A 134 -1.09 -15.23 33.34
CA ASP A 134 -1.00 -14.02 32.53
C ASP A 134 -1.44 -12.76 33.28
N THR A 135 -0.75 -11.64 33.05
CA THR A 135 -0.97 -10.35 33.72
C THR A 135 -2.16 -9.54 33.19
N LEU A 136 -2.90 -10.07 32.22
CA LEU A 136 -4.01 -9.44 31.52
C LEU A 136 -3.61 -8.31 30.55
N LEU A 137 -2.32 -8.15 30.23
CA LEU A 137 -1.86 -7.14 29.27
C LEU A 137 -2.56 -7.28 27.93
N ALA A 138 -2.59 -8.50 27.37
CA ALA A 138 -3.22 -8.77 26.08
C ALA A 138 -4.72 -8.44 26.09
N GLN A 139 -5.44 -8.75 27.16
CA GLN A 139 -6.87 -8.45 27.30
C GLN A 139 -7.14 -6.96 27.31
N HIS A 140 -6.36 -6.18 28.09
CA HIS A 140 -6.53 -4.73 28.17
C HIS A 140 -6.13 -4.03 26.86
N LEU A 141 -5.04 -4.45 26.23
CA LEU A 141 -4.60 -3.91 24.95
C LEU A 141 -5.65 -4.14 23.85
N LEU A 142 -6.22 -5.36 23.77
CA LEU A 142 -7.23 -5.70 22.79
C LEU A 142 -8.58 -5.01 23.07
N ALA A 143 -8.89 -4.73 24.33
CA ALA A 143 -10.05 -3.92 24.72
C ALA A 143 -9.86 -2.45 24.29
N GLU A 144 -8.68 -1.87 24.49
CA GLU A 144 -8.36 -0.53 24.00
C GLU A 144 -8.44 -0.48 22.45
N LEU A 145 -7.90 -1.48 21.76
CA LEU A 145 -8.00 -1.57 20.29
C LEU A 145 -9.46 -1.63 19.81
N ALA A 146 -10.28 -2.47 20.45
CA ALA A 146 -11.70 -2.61 20.11
C ALA A 146 -12.50 -1.34 20.37
N ALA A 147 -12.15 -0.57 21.40
CA ALA A 147 -12.81 0.69 21.74
C ALA A 147 -12.52 1.83 20.73
N LEU A 148 -11.47 1.72 19.95
CA LEU A 148 -11.12 2.68 18.87
C LEU A 148 -11.95 2.48 17.59
N ASP A 149 -12.68 1.38 17.48
CA ASP A 149 -13.58 1.08 16.36
C ASP A 149 -15.04 1.35 16.72
N GLU A 150 -15.56 2.50 16.30
CA GLU A 150 -16.94 2.89 16.55
C GLU A 150 -17.98 1.95 15.89
N SER A 151 -17.57 1.21 14.85
CA SER A 151 -18.46 0.26 14.17
C SER A 151 -18.70 -1.03 14.97
N GLY A 152 -17.84 -1.31 15.96
CA GLY A 152 -17.84 -2.53 16.76
C GLY A 152 -17.37 -3.80 16.02
N ALA A 153 -16.91 -3.67 14.78
CA ALA A 153 -16.50 -4.81 13.96
C ALA A 153 -15.27 -5.53 14.53
N ILE A 154 -14.33 -4.82 15.16
CA ILE A 154 -13.18 -5.41 15.87
C ILE A 154 -13.67 -6.14 17.12
N ALA A 155 -14.53 -5.53 17.94
CA ALA A 155 -15.05 -6.14 19.17
C ALA A 155 -15.77 -7.48 18.92
N GLU A 156 -16.53 -7.58 17.82
CA GLU A 156 -17.25 -8.80 17.43
C GLU A 156 -16.33 -9.95 17.02
N ARG A 157 -15.02 -9.68 16.79
CA ARG A 157 -14.02 -10.65 16.33
C ARG A 157 -12.99 -11.03 17.35
N VAL A 158 -13.11 -10.54 18.59
CA VAL A 158 -12.12 -10.77 19.65
C VAL A 158 -12.77 -11.44 20.85
N ILE A 159 -12.27 -12.61 21.19
CA ILE A 159 -12.63 -13.34 22.43
C ILE A 159 -11.33 -13.67 23.13
N VAL A 160 -11.18 -13.23 24.38
CA VAL A 160 -9.97 -13.54 25.19
C VAL A 160 -10.36 -14.40 26.36
N LEU A 161 -9.66 -15.53 26.52
CA LEU A 161 -9.85 -16.52 27.58
C LEU A 161 -8.54 -16.68 28.37
N ARG A 162 -8.64 -16.70 29.68
CA ARG A 162 -7.51 -16.96 30.56
C ARG A 162 -7.73 -18.23 31.36
N PHE A 163 -6.94 -19.27 31.11
CA PHE A 163 -6.98 -20.50 31.88
C PHE A 163 -5.71 -21.32 31.71
N SER A 164 -5.42 -22.20 32.71
CA SER A 164 -4.27 -23.12 32.67
C SER A 164 -4.46 -24.17 31.58
N SER A 165 -3.41 -24.49 30.83
CA SER A 165 -3.38 -25.58 29.84
C SER A 165 -3.65 -26.97 30.47
N ALA A 166 -3.54 -27.13 31.78
CA ALA A 166 -3.98 -28.32 32.49
C ALA A 166 -5.49 -28.60 32.37
N ARG A 167 -6.28 -27.59 32.03
CA ARG A 167 -7.74 -27.71 31.78
C ARG A 167 -8.02 -28.23 30.38
N GLN A 168 -7.66 -29.46 30.11
CA GLN A 168 -7.75 -30.14 28.79
C GLN A 168 -9.18 -30.11 28.21
N GLU A 169 -10.20 -30.15 29.03
CA GLU A 169 -11.60 -30.05 28.60
C GLU A 169 -11.90 -28.68 27.97
N TRP A 170 -11.37 -27.60 28.53
CA TRP A 170 -11.55 -26.26 28.02
C TRP A 170 -10.77 -26.03 26.73
N LEU A 171 -9.56 -26.63 26.62
CA LEU A 171 -8.82 -26.61 25.35
C LEU A 171 -9.62 -27.31 24.24
N ARG A 172 -10.17 -28.50 24.53
CA ARG A 172 -11.00 -29.24 23.57
C ARG A 172 -12.23 -28.41 23.13
N LEU A 173 -12.96 -27.78 24.09
CA LEU A 173 -14.11 -26.97 23.80
C LEU A 173 -13.76 -25.73 22.95
N MET A 174 -12.58 -25.16 23.15
CA MET A 174 -12.08 -24.01 22.38
C MET A 174 -11.66 -24.42 20.97
N CYS A 175 -10.97 -25.56 20.82
CA CYS A 175 -10.50 -26.03 19.51
C CYS A 175 -11.62 -26.63 18.64
N ALA A 176 -12.67 -27.20 19.27
CA ALA A 176 -13.72 -27.92 18.55
C ALA A 176 -14.43 -27.13 17.45
N PRO A 177 -14.75 -25.83 17.60
CA PRO A 177 -15.38 -25.01 16.56
C PRO A 177 -14.38 -24.30 15.65
N ALA A 178 -13.07 -24.41 15.89
CA ALA A 178 -12.07 -23.64 15.18
C ALA A 178 -11.80 -24.19 13.77
N ASP A 179 -11.62 -23.29 12.81
CA ASP A 179 -11.17 -23.58 11.45
C ASP A 179 -9.63 -23.63 11.37
N ALA A 180 -8.96 -22.92 12.29
CA ALA A 180 -7.52 -22.99 12.49
C ALA A 180 -7.18 -22.86 13.98
N VAL A 181 -6.11 -23.56 14.39
CA VAL A 181 -5.53 -23.45 15.74
C VAL A 181 -4.07 -23.05 15.58
N ALA A 182 -3.71 -21.87 16.11
CA ALA A 182 -2.35 -21.39 16.20
C ALA A 182 -1.81 -21.66 17.61
N VAL A 183 -0.74 -22.41 17.71
CA VAL A 183 -0.14 -22.81 18.99
C VAL A 183 1.29 -22.33 19.06
N TRP A 184 1.61 -21.59 20.13
CA TRP A 184 2.94 -21.11 20.47
C TRP A 184 3.46 -21.86 21.69
N GLY A 185 4.62 -22.48 21.60
CA GLY A 185 5.22 -23.16 22.72
C GLY A 185 6.14 -24.33 22.33
N GLY A 186 6.69 -24.99 23.32
CA GLY A 186 7.53 -26.17 23.13
C GLY A 186 6.78 -27.38 22.57
N GLU A 187 7.52 -28.43 22.20
CA GLU A 187 7.00 -29.64 21.55
C GLU A 187 5.84 -30.27 22.33
N ALA A 188 5.98 -30.42 23.66
CA ALA A 188 4.91 -30.97 24.52
C ALA A 188 3.62 -30.09 24.50
N ALA A 189 3.74 -28.79 24.41
CA ALA A 189 2.59 -27.90 24.30
C ALA A 189 1.90 -28.04 22.93
N VAL A 190 2.67 -28.12 21.85
CA VAL A 190 2.16 -28.34 20.49
C VAL A 190 1.47 -29.69 20.39
N GLU A 191 2.10 -30.80 20.89
CA GLU A 191 1.49 -32.14 20.91
C GLU A 191 0.21 -32.19 21.75
N GLY A 192 0.22 -31.56 22.93
CA GLY A 192 -0.94 -31.48 23.81
C GLY A 192 -2.12 -30.77 23.17
N VAL A 193 -1.88 -29.74 22.38
CA VAL A 193 -2.93 -29.02 21.63
C VAL A 193 -3.36 -29.81 20.39
N ALA A 194 -2.41 -30.36 19.63
CA ALA A 194 -2.67 -31.16 18.44
C ALA A 194 -3.67 -32.28 18.66
N ALA A 195 -3.62 -32.93 19.84
CA ALA A 195 -4.56 -33.96 20.25
C ALA A 195 -6.02 -33.50 20.33
N HIS A 196 -6.28 -32.19 20.39
CA HIS A 196 -7.61 -31.61 20.48
C HIS A 196 -8.06 -30.93 19.17
N VAL A 197 -7.20 -30.87 18.16
CA VAL A 197 -7.51 -30.21 16.87
C VAL A 197 -8.39 -31.15 16.03
N PRO A 198 -9.59 -30.73 15.62
CA PRO A 198 -10.48 -31.54 14.80
C PRO A 198 -9.89 -31.86 13.41
N ALA A 199 -10.32 -32.96 12.82
CA ALA A 199 -10.00 -33.27 11.43
C ALA A 199 -10.51 -32.18 10.49
N GLY A 200 -9.64 -31.73 9.59
CA GLY A 200 -9.94 -30.61 8.67
C GLY A 200 -9.64 -29.22 9.22
N CYS A 201 -9.46 -29.05 10.52
CA CYS A 201 -8.96 -27.81 11.10
C CYS A 201 -7.46 -27.64 10.82
N ARG A 202 -7.03 -26.45 10.47
CA ARG A 202 -5.63 -26.14 10.18
C ARG A 202 -4.83 -25.97 11.48
N LEU A 203 -3.84 -26.79 11.72
CA LEU A 203 -2.87 -26.56 12.81
C LEU A 203 -1.72 -25.66 12.31
N VAL A 204 -1.47 -24.55 13.01
CA VAL A 204 -0.38 -23.61 12.78
C VAL A 204 0.56 -23.69 13.98
N GLU A 205 1.69 -24.35 13.79
CA GLU A 205 2.66 -24.62 14.84
C GLU A 205 3.75 -23.55 14.85
N TRP A 206 3.91 -22.89 15.99
CA TRP A 206 5.02 -22.01 16.31
C TRP A 206 5.82 -22.67 17.44
N GLY A 207 6.53 -23.73 17.06
CA GLY A 207 7.17 -24.63 17.98
C GLY A 207 8.57 -24.19 18.41
N HIS A 208 9.20 -25.03 19.25
CA HIS A 208 10.57 -24.81 19.70
C HIS A 208 11.56 -24.81 18.55
N LYS A 209 12.47 -23.84 18.54
CA LYS A 209 13.51 -23.65 17.52
C LYS A 209 14.90 -23.58 18.16
N ILE A 210 15.88 -23.96 17.37
CA ILE A 210 17.30 -23.89 17.72
C ILE A 210 17.98 -23.00 16.67
N SER A 211 18.61 -21.95 17.14
CA SER A 211 19.46 -21.08 16.33
C SER A 211 20.93 -21.34 16.65
N PHE A 212 21.80 -21.06 15.68
CA PHE A 212 23.22 -21.30 15.82
C PHE A 212 24.02 -20.21 15.12
N ALA A 213 25.24 -19.99 15.60
CA ALA A 213 26.23 -19.18 14.89
C ALA A 213 27.21 -20.07 14.13
N TYR A 214 27.70 -19.64 12.98
CA TYR A 214 28.74 -20.31 12.21
C TYR A 214 29.86 -19.32 11.89
N LEU A 215 31.07 -19.62 12.35
CA LEU A 215 32.23 -18.74 12.19
C LEU A 215 33.28 -19.40 11.29
N THR A 216 33.76 -18.63 10.30
CA THR A 216 34.91 -19.03 9.49
C THR A 216 36.22 -18.88 10.27
N ARG A 217 37.28 -19.51 9.77
CA ARG A 217 38.58 -19.52 10.43
C ARG A 217 39.19 -18.14 10.70
N ASP A 218 38.89 -17.17 9.84
CA ASP A 218 39.33 -15.78 10.02
C ASP A 218 38.43 -15.03 11.01
N ALA A 219 37.11 -15.27 10.94
CA ALA A 219 36.13 -14.59 11.78
C ALA A 219 36.26 -14.89 13.28
N TRP A 220 36.55 -16.14 13.65
CA TRP A 220 36.63 -16.44 15.11
C TRP A 220 37.88 -15.90 15.79
N ARG A 221 38.80 -15.29 15.04
CA ARG A 221 39.99 -14.56 15.57
C ARG A 221 39.76 -13.08 15.76
N ASP A 222 38.68 -12.58 15.18
CA ASP A 222 38.31 -11.17 15.24
C ASP A 222 37.58 -10.85 16.56
N ALA A 223 38.09 -9.88 17.29
CA ALA A 223 37.52 -9.48 18.58
C ALA A 223 36.13 -8.86 18.43
N GLU A 224 35.89 -8.06 17.37
CA GLU A 224 34.58 -7.46 17.11
C GLU A 224 33.50 -8.54 16.85
N VAL A 225 33.86 -9.61 16.16
CA VAL A 225 32.95 -10.74 15.92
C VAL A 225 32.63 -11.48 17.22
N LEU A 226 33.61 -11.64 18.11
CA LEU A 226 33.39 -12.30 19.41
C LEU A 226 32.53 -11.46 20.35
N ASP A 227 32.74 -10.14 20.39
CA ASP A 227 31.90 -9.23 21.16
C ASP A 227 30.45 -9.23 20.64
N ALA A 228 30.27 -9.20 19.32
CA ALA A 228 28.96 -9.30 18.66
C ALA A 228 28.25 -10.65 18.96
N LEU A 229 29.00 -11.75 18.93
CA LEU A 229 28.49 -13.08 19.29
C LEU A 229 28.05 -13.14 20.76
N ALA A 230 28.87 -12.57 21.65
CA ALA A 230 28.56 -12.52 23.07
C ALA A 230 27.30 -11.69 23.34
N ALA A 231 27.11 -10.59 22.60
CA ALA A 231 25.88 -9.80 22.67
C ALA A 231 24.65 -10.62 22.23
N ASP A 232 24.73 -11.38 21.12
CA ASP A 232 23.65 -12.28 20.68
C ASP A 232 23.34 -13.39 21.71
N VAL A 233 24.35 -13.90 22.45
CA VAL A 233 24.15 -14.89 23.51
C VAL A 233 23.51 -14.28 24.75
N CYS A 234 23.96 -13.08 25.15
CA CYS A 234 23.52 -12.46 26.39
C CYS A 234 22.14 -11.81 26.31
N LEU A 235 21.72 -11.36 25.09
CA LEU A 235 20.46 -10.68 24.91
C LEU A 235 19.29 -11.62 25.28
N TYR A 236 18.36 -11.13 26.10
CA TYR A 236 17.22 -11.88 26.65
C TYR A 236 17.66 -13.16 27.41
N GLU A 237 18.83 -13.17 28.04
CA GLU A 237 19.37 -14.35 28.73
C GLU A 237 19.38 -15.62 27.86
N GLN A 238 19.59 -15.45 26.53
CA GLN A 238 19.55 -16.53 25.53
C GLN A 238 18.16 -17.16 25.32
N GLN A 239 17.09 -16.61 25.88
CA GLN A 239 15.75 -17.22 25.82
C GLN A 239 14.99 -16.97 24.52
N ALA A 240 15.46 -16.05 23.66
CA ALA A 240 14.85 -15.84 22.34
C ALA A 240 15.11 -17.04 21.41
N CYS A 241 14.12 -17.42 20.60
CA CYS A 241 14.27 -18.50 19.62
C CYS A 241 15.37 -18.27 18.58
N SER A 242 15.76 -17.01 18.37
CA SER A 242 16.87 -16.59 17.51
C SER A 242 18.22 -16.50 18.21
N SER A 243 18.30 -16.67 19.52
CA SER A 243 19.56 -16.68 20.27
C SER A 243 20.41 -17.88 19.88
N PRO A 244 21.74 -17.73 19.68
CA PRO A 244 22.60 -18.83 19.31
C PRO A 244 22.77 -19.82 20.51
N GLN A 245 22.34 -21.05 20.31
CA GLN A 245 22.55 -22.13 21.27
C GLN A 245 23.84 -22.92 21.01
N VAL A 246 24.27 -22.92 19.74
CA VAL A 246 25.50 -23.58 19.28
C VAL A 246 26.32 -22.62 18.46
N VAL A 247 27.61 -22.61 18.68
CA VAL A 247 28.61 -21.91 17.84
C VAL A 247 29.39 -22.97 17.07
N TYR A 248 29.23 -23.00 15.79
CA TYR A 248 29.99 -23.87 14.90
C TYR A 248 31.23 -23.18 14.36
N LEU A 249 32.36 -23.87 14.40
CA LEU A 249 33.63 -23.45 13.82
C LEU A 249 33.92 -24.22 12.54
N ASP A 250 34.36 -23.54 11.49
CA ASP A 250 34.76 -24.17 10.21
C ASP A 250 36.10 -24.91 10.36
N THR A 251 36.11 -25.95 11.17
CA THR A 251 37.28 -26.76 11.48
C THR A 251 36.89 -28.24 11.79
N GLU A 252 37.86 -29.16 11.75
CA GLU A 252 37.78 -30.51 12.24
C GLU A 252 38.67 -30.73 13.48
N ASP A 253 39.44 -29.68 13.82
CA ASP A 253 40.45 -29.75 14.88
C ASP A 253 39.82 -29.51 16.27
N ALA A 254 39.85 -30.51 17.14
CA ALA A 254 39.30 -30.38 18.49
C ALA A 254 40.10 -29.38 19.35
N ASP A 255 41.40 -29.26 19.14
CA ASP A 255 42.23 -28.30 19.91
C ASP A 255 41.86 -26.84 19.56
N GLU A 256 41.51 -26.54 18.28
CA GLU A 256 40.99 -25.23 17.87
C GLU A 256 39.64 -24.95 18.55
N VAL A 257 38.76 -25.95 18.69
CA VAL A 257 37.45 -25.79 19.35
C VAL A 257 37.62 -25.48 20.84
N PHE A 258 38.49 -26.21 21.52
CA PHE A 258 38.77 -25.98 22.95
C PHE A 258 39.45 -24.62 23.19
N ALA A 259 40.43 -24.28 22.38
CA ALA A 259 41.11 -22.97 22.47
C ALA A 259 40.11 -21.81 22.20
N PHE A 260 39.16 -21.98 21.29
CA PHE A 260 38.12 -20.98 21.06
C PHE A 260 37.20 -20.84 22.27
N ALA A 261 36.79 -21.96 22.92
CA ALA A 261 35.94 -21.95 24.11
C ALA A 261 36.57 -21.13 25.24
N GLU A 262 37.86 -21.29 25.53
CA GLU A 262 38.59 -20.53 26.54
C GLU A 262 38.62 -19.02 26.20
N ARG A 263 38.85 -18.69 24.93
CA ARG A 263 38.86 -17.32 24.46
C ARG A 263 37.48 -16.69 24.56
N PHE A 264 36.44 -17.37 24.12
CA PHE A 264 35.06 -16.86 24.12
C PHE A 264 34.53 -16.71 25.55
N ALA A 265 34.91 -17.62 26.45
CA ALA A 265 34.60 -17.53 27.89
C ALA A 265 35.14 -16.20 28.48
N THR A 266 36.33 -15.76 28.05
CA THR A 266 36.90 -14.47 28.49
C THR A 266 36.07 -13.29 28.04
N VAL A 267 35.50 -13.37 26.84
CA VAL A 267 34.59 -12.33 26.30
C VAL A 267 33.25 -12.32 27.05
N LEU A 268 32.62 -13.50 27.25
CA LEU A 268 31.39 -13.62 28.03
C LEU A 268 31.53 -13.13 29.48
N ALA A 269 32.67 -13.39 30.11
CA ALA A 269 32.97 -12.91 31.47
C ALA A 269 33.04 -11.38 31.56
N ALA A 270 33.29 -10.68 30.44
CA ALA A 270 33.35 -9.22 30.39
C ALA A 270 31.95 -8.61 30.06
N MET A 271 30.99 -9.41 29.70
CA MET A 271 29.64 -8.90 29.37
C MET A 271 28.89 -8.47 30.63
N PRO A 272 28.14 -7.35 30.56
CA PRO A 272 27.34 -6.89 31.68
C PRO A 272 26.28 -7.92 32.09
N PRO A 273 25.85 -7.92 33.36
CA PRO A 273 24.66 -8.67 33.77
C PRO A 273 23.43 -8.14 33.03
N ALA A 274 22.31 -8.90 33.03
CA ALA A 274 21.07 -8.45 32.44
C ALA A 274 20.56 -7.17 33.11
N GLU A 275 20.10 -6.22 32.30
CA GLU A 275 19.43 -5.01 32.78
C GLU A 275 18.06 -4.89 32.06
N PRO A 276 16.95 -4.90 32.80
CA PRO A 276 16.80 -5.13 34.24
C PRO A 276 17.19 -6.55 34.65
N PRO A 277 17.52 -6.80 35.91
CA PRO A 277 17.82 -8.14 36.42
C PRO A 277 16.61 -9.08 36.17
N THR A 278 16.86 -10.22 35.57
CA THR A 278 15.86 -11.29 35.43
C THR A 278 15.72 -12.07 36.72
N ASP A 279 14.59 -12.72 36.96
CA ASP A 279 14.37 -13.58 38.17
C ASP A 279 15.30 -14.82 38.21
N GLY A 280 16.16 -14.99 37.19
CA GLY A 280 17.00 -16.15 37.03
C GLY A 280 16.22 -17.41 36.59
N PRO A 281 16.94 -18.55 36.45
CA PRO A 281 16.31 -19.80 36.08
C PRO A 281 15.35 -20.34 37.17
N ASP A 282 14.24 -20.93 36.73
CA ASP A 282 13.37 -21.66 37.65
C ASP A 282 14.00 -22.94 38.16
N PRO A 283 13.45 -23.63 39.18
CA PRO A 283 14.06 -24.86 39.72
C PRO A 283 14.24 -26.00 38.69
N ALA A 284 13.42 -26.07 37.64
CA ALA A 284 13.56 -27.10 36.60
C ALA A 284 14.67 -26.72 35.63
N GLU A 285 14.77 -25.45 35.25
CA GLU A 285 15.83 -24.87 34.42
C GLU A 285 17.19 -24.97 35.15
N GLU A 286 17.23 -24.69 36.47
CA GLU A 286 18.41 -24.84 37.27
C GLU A 286 18.91 -26.31 37.32
N ALA A 287 17.96 -27.25 37.39
CA ALA A 287 18.30 -28.70 37.36
C ALA A 287 18.83 -29.09 35.97
N GLU A 288 18.29 -28.52 34.87
CA GLU A 288 18.77 -28.77 33.51
C GLU A 288 20.17 -28.20 33.30
N LEU A 289 20.41 -26.96 33.71
CA LEU A 289 21.72 -26.29 33.69
C LEU A 289 22.78 -27.14 34.40
N THR A 290 22.50 -27.53 35.66
CA THR A 290 23.39 -28.31 36.48
C THR A 290 23.66 -29.69 35.86
N THR A 291 22.62 -30.37 35.38
CA THR A 291 22.75 -31.70 34.78
C THR A 291 23.59 -31.67 33.50
N THR A 292 23.30 -30.70 32.63
CA THR A 292 24.04 -30.53 31.37
C THR A 292 25.51 -30.23 31.60
N GLU A 293 25.83 -29.33 32.52
CA GLU A 293 27.20 -29.01 32.88
C GLU A 293 27.92 -30.22 33.48
N LEU A 294 27.30 -30.97 34.43
CA LEU A 294 27.90 -32.14 35.04
C LEU A 294 28.22 -33.24 34.04
N ILE A 295 27.28 -33.50 33.08
CA ILE A 295 27.52 -34.50 32.03
C ILE A 295 28.70 -34.05 31.16
N ALA A 296 28.74 -32.76 30.72
CA ALA A 296 29.84 -32.27 29.93
C ALA A 296 31.18 -32.37 30.67
N ARG A 297 31.26 -32.06 31.97
CA ARG A 297 32.47 -32.22 32.79
C ARG A 297 32.88 -33.70 32.97
N LEU A 298 31.95 -34.61 33.03
CA LEU A 298 32.28 -36.06 33.05
C LEU A 298 32.91 -36.51 31.72
N GLU A 299 32.42 -35.99 30.59
CA GLU A 299 32.96 -36.33 29.28
C GLU A 299 34.34 -35.70 29.00
N GLU A 300 34.75 -34.65 29.74
CA GLU A 300 36.13 -34.13 29.72
C GLU A 300 37.18 -35.19 29.97
N HIS A 301 36.89 -36.12 30.90
CA HIS A 301 37.81 -37.24 31.20
C HIS A 301 38.01 -38.19 30.02
N LEU A 302 37.11 -38.12 29.03
CA LEU A 302 37.20 -38.88 27.79
C LEU A 302 37.80 -38.08 26.64
N GLY A 303 38.15 -36.80 26.86
CA GLY A 303 38.64 -35.90 25.86
C GLY A 303 37.57 -35.50 24.80
N LEU A 304 36.29 -35.66 25.12
CA LEU A 304 35.20 -35.37 24.21
C LEU A 304 34.69 -33.94 24.36
N THR A 305 34.77 -33.38 25.56
CA THR A 305 34.26 -32.05 25.90
C THR A 305 35.29 -31.24 26.66
N HIS A 306 35.05 -29.92 26.75
CA HIS A 306 35.78 -29.01 27.61
C HIS A 306 34.84 -27.92 28.09
N VAL A 307 34.77 -27.64 29.38
CA VAL A 307 33.81 -26.75 30.02
C VAL A 307 34.50 -25.61 30.73
N VAL A 308 34.18 -24.39 30.33
CA VAL A 308 34.56 -23.16 31.03
C VAL A 308 33.29 -22.49 31.51
N SER A 309 33.16 -22.24 32.79
CA SER A 309 31.98 -21.60 33.38
C SER A 309 32.35 -20.55 34.43
N ALA A 310 31.45 -19.59 34.63
CA ALA A 310 31.58 -18.61 35.69
C ALA A 310 31.50 -19.29 37.06
N PRO A 311 32.28 -18.84 38.07
CA PRO A 311 32.23 -19.37 39.43
C PRO A 311 30.85 -19.21 40.10
N ASP A 312 30.09 -18.23 39.72
CA ASP A 312 28.73 -17.93 40.18
C ASP A 312 27.64 -18.59 39.30
N GLY A 313 28.02 -19.30 38.24
CA GLY A 313 27.11 -19.97 37.35
C GLY A 313 26.36 -19.04 36.38
N SER A 314 26.78 -17.77 36.23
CA SER A 314 26.10 -16.79 35.37
C SER A 314 26.25 -17.05 33.88
N TRP A 315 27.25 -17.80 33.43
CA TRP A 315 27.42 -18.20 32.01
C TRP A 315 28.25 -19.51 31.92
N ARG A 316 28.09 -20.24 30.79
CA ARG A 316 28.82 -21.48 30.47
C ARG A 316 29.20 -21.54 29.01
N VAL A 317 30.43 -21.92 28.71
CA VAL A 317 30.89 -22.32 27.38
C VAL A 317 31.29 -23.79 27.41
N MET A 318 30.57 -24.62 26.67
CA MET A 318 30.73 -26.06 26.61
C MET A 318 31.22 -26.49 25.24
N ALA A 319 32.52 -26.74 25.09
CA ALA A 319 33.05 -27.27 23.84
C ALA A 319 32.79 -28.79 23.73
N ASP A 320 32.44 -29.26 22.53
CA ASP A 320 32.20 -30.68 22.25
C ASP A 320 32.79 -31.05 20.88
N THR A 321 33.57 -32.07 20.79
CA THR A 321 34.24 -32.51 19.55
C THR A 321 33.28 -33.12 18.53
N ARG A 322 32.05 -33.43 18.95
CA ARG A 322 30.98 -34.00 18.10
C ARG A 322 30.18 -32.92 17.43
N PRO A 323 29.99 -32.97 16.10
CA PRO A 323 29.34 -31.88 15.35
C PRO A 323 27.80 -31.85 15.49
N ALA A 324 27.18 -32.86 16.09
CA ALA A 324 25.71 -32.95 16.18
C ALA A 324 25.13 -31.73 16.88
N LEU A 325 24.02 -31.19 16.31
CA LEU A 325 23.27 -30.10 16.92
C LEU A 325 22.68 -30.55 18.25
N THR A 326 22.99 -29.84 19.32
CA THR A 326 22.53 -30.09 20.68
C THR A 326 21.88 -28.82 21.23
N ALA A 327 20.68 -28.92 21.79
CA ALA A 327 20.07 -27.79 22.47
C ALA A 327 20.94 -27.33 23.65
N SER A 328 20.96 -26.03 23.88
CA SER A 328 21.56 -25.42 25.06
C SER A 328 20.53 -25.37 26.20
N PRO A 329 20.93 -25.48 27.46
CA PRO A 329 20.05 -25.21 28.58
C PRO A 329 19.74 -23.72 28.78
N LEU A 330 20.09 -22.85 27.80
CA LEU A 330 19.87 -21.39 27.79
C LEU A 330 20.65 -20.68 28.91
N HIS A 331 20.16 -19.54 29.37
CA HIS A 331 20.80 -18.77 30.48
C HIS A 331 22.31 -18.56 30.26
N ARG A 332 22.68 -17.98 29.10
CA ARG A 332 24.07 -17.74 28.66
C ARG A 332 24.93 -18.99 28.63
N SER A 333 24.34 -20.17 28.37
CA SER A 333 25.05 -21.41 28.19
C SER A 333 25.13 -21.79 26.73
N VAL A 334 26.32 -21.93 26.15
CA VAL A 334 26.49 -22.14 24.72
C VAL A 334 27.40 -23.30 24.40
N TRP A 335 27.01 -24.11 23.42
CA TRP A 335 27.87 -25.16 22.88
C TRP A 335 28.81 -24.62 21.82
N VAL A 336 30.06 -25.04 21.80
CA VAL A 336 31.06 -24.77 20.74
C VAL A 336 31.42 -26.11 20.10
N LYS A 337 31.25 -26.20 18.77
CA LYS A 337 31.41 -27.48 18.06
C LYS A 337 32.15 -27.31 16.74
N PRO A 338 32.91 -28.34 16.29
CA PRO A 338 33.51 -28.35 14.96
C PRO A 338 32.43 -28.65 13.89
N LEU A 339 32.43 -27.94 12.81
CA LEU A 339 31.60 -28.26 11.65
C LEU A 339 32.23 -27.73 10.35
N PRO A 340 33.11 -28.50 9.71
CA PRO A 340 33.63 -28.09 8.42
C PRO A 340 32.50 -27.93 7.39
N ARG A 341 32.57 -26.91 6.56
CA ARG A 341 31.47 -26.51 5.65
C ARG A 341 30.97 -27.67 4.77
N ARG A 342 31.82 -28.60 4.36
CA ARG A 342 31.41 -29.81 3.60
C ARG A 342 30.43 -30.71 4.34
N ASN A 343 30.38 -30.65 5.67
CA ASN A 343 29.55 -31.49 6.52
C ASN A 343 28.25 -30.81 6.97
N ILE A 344 28.01 -29.51 6.66
CA ILE A 344 26.84 -28.73 7.09
C ILE A 344 25.55 -29.48 6.79
N LEU A 345 25.35 -29.88 5.53
CA LEU A 345 24.11 -30.59 5.15
C LEU A 345 23.90 -31.90 5.88
N ALA A 346 24.94 -32.72 5.97
CA ALA A 346 24.85 -34.03 6.60
C ALA A 346 24.54 -33.91 8.12
N THR A 347 25.09 -32.85 8.75
CA THR A 347 24.95 -32.66 10.21
C THR A 347 23.63 -31.96 10.57
N LEU A 348 23.25 -30.89 9.86
CA LEU A 348 22.13 -30.03 10.27
C LEU A 348 20.79 -30.45 9.66
N ARG A 349 20.76 -31.04 8.45
CA ARG A 349 19.49 -31.39 7.80
C ARG A 349 18.62 -32.42 8.56
N PRO A 350 19.15 -33.39 9.31
CA PRO A 350 18.31 -34.23 10.17
C PRO A 350 17.46 -33.41 11.16
N MET A 351 17.97 -32.26 11.62
CA MET A 351 17.33 -31.36 12.59
C MET A 351 16.53 -30.21 11.94
N ARG A 352 16.28 -30.25 10.63
CA ARG A 352 15.66 -29.17 9.84
C ARG A 352 14.36 -28.59 10.38
N ARG A 353 13.58 -29.39 11.14
CA ARG A 353 12.31 -28.95 11.75
C ARG A 353 12.52 -27.96 12.91
N TYR A 354 13.70 -28.01 13.50
CA TYR A 354 14.06 -27.20 14.68
C TYR A 354 14.94 -26.01 14.31
N LEU A 355 15.54 -25.99 13.10
CA LEU A 355 16.42 -24.89 12.70
C LEU A 355 15.63 -23.60 12.41
N GLN A 356 16.13 -22.49 12.97
CA GLN A 356 15.56 -21.17 12.69
C GLN A 356 16.63 -20.22 12.12
N THR A 357 17.41 -19.57 12.97
CA THR A 357 18.36 -18.55 12.58
C THR A 357 19.79 -19.08 12.56
N ALA A 358 20.51 -18.85 11.47
CA ALA A 358 21.94 -19.05 11.36
C ALA A 358 22.65 -17.68 11.35
N GLY A 359 23.39 -17.36 12.43
CA GLY A 359 24.31 -16.22 12.47
C GLY A 359 25.59 -16.56 11.75
N ILE A 360 25.97 -15.86 10.70
CA ILE A 360 27.18 -16.15 9.92
C ILE A 360 28.19 -15.04 10.10
N ALA A 361 29.44 -15.41 10.44
CA ALA A 361 30.58 -14.52 10.40
C ALA A 361 31.65 -15.07 9.46
N GLY A 362 31.98 -14.27 8.43
CA GLY A 362 32.94 -14.62 7.40
C GLY A 362 33.11 -13.51 6.37
N ASN A 363 34.00 -13.66 5.42
CA ASN A 363 34.10 -12.73 4.33
C ASN A 363 32.89 -12.83 3.39
N ARG A 364 32.81 -11.94 2.40
CA ARG A 364 31.66 -11.82 1.48
C ARG A 364 31.34 -13.12 0.72
N THR A 365 32.38 -13.83 0.26
CA THR A 365 32.23 -15.05 -0.51
C THR A 365 31.80 -16.21 0.39
N ASP A 366 32.43 -16.33 1.57
CA ASP A 366 32.07 -17.34 2.56
C ASP A 366 30.62 -17.16 3.05
N THR A 367 30.21 -15.93 3.33
CA THR A 367 28.83 -15.62 3.74
C THR A 367 27.83 -16.08 2.69
N ALA A 368 28.08 -15.85 1.40
CA ALA A 368 27.17 -16.26 0.33
C ALA A 368 27.08 -17.80 0.21
N GLU A 369 28.19 -18.50 0.31
CA GLU A 369 28.25 -19.96 0.28
C GLU A 369 27.56 -20.56 1.51
N LEU A 370 27.92 -20.11 2.70
CA LEU A 370 27.39 -20.59 3.96
C LEU A 370 25.90 -20.32 4.09
N ALA A 371 25.41 -19.18 3.64
CA ALA A 371 23.97 -18.88 3.58
C ALA A 371 23.22 -19.93 2.74
N ARG A 372 23.74 -20.27 1.56
CA ARG A 372 23.13 -21.33 0.73
C ARG A 372 23.13 -22.69 1.39
N LEU A 373 24.23 -23.08 2.03
CA LEU A 373 24.37 -24.36 2.70
C LEU A 373 23.45 -24.46 3.93
N THR A 374 23.39 -23.43 4.76
CA THR A 374 22.55 -23.41 5.97
C THR A 374 21.06 -23.38 5.64
N LEU A 375 20.65 -22.58 4.62
CA LEU A 375 19.28 -22.59 4.10
C LEU A 375 18.91 -23.97 3.51
N ALA A 376 19.80 -24.60 2.74
CA ALA A 376 19.59 -25.96 2.22
C ALA A 376 19.51 -27.01 3.34
N ALA A 377 20.19 -26.79 4.46
CA ALA A 377 20.09 -27.64 5.64
C ALA A 377 18.77 -27.47 6.40
N GLY A 378 18.06 -26.38 6.21
CA GLY A 378 16.75 -26.13 6.80
C GLY A 378 16.67 -24.89 7.71
N ALA A 379 17.74 -24.10 7.84
CA ALA A 379 17.62 -22.79 8.48
C ALA A 379 16.61 -21.92 7.70
N THR A 380 15.78 -21.20 8.40
CA THR A 380 14.75 -20.36 7.77
C THR A 380 15.19 -18.91 7.63
N ARG A 381 16.24 -18.53 8.35
CA ARG A 381 16.80 -17.17 8.38
C ARG A 381 18.33 -17.22 8.47
N VAL A 382 18.99 -16.30 7.79
CA VAL A 382 20.44 -16.10 7.88
C VAL A 382 20.71 -14.64 8.17
N THR A 383 21.56 -14.36 9.17
CA THR A 383 21.90 -13.00 9.60
C THR A 383 23.42 -12.89 9.84
N PRO A 384 23.98 -11.68 9.87
CA PRO A 384 25.29 -11.51 10.51
C PRO A 384 25.24 -11.87 12.00
N VAL A 385 26.35 -12.35 12.54
CA VAL A 385 26.54 -12.43 13.99
C VAL A 385 26.47 -11.01 14.57
N GLY A 386 25.82 -10.82 15.72
CA GLY A 386 25.51 -9.54 16.33
C GLY A 386 24.15 -8.94 15.89
N ALA A 387 23.46 -9.62 14.99
CA ALA A 387 22.13 -9.21 14.52
C ALA A 387 21.10 -10.36 14.52
N MET A 388 21.36 -11.40 15.32
CA MET A 388 20.53 -12.62 15.32
C MET A 388 19.11 -12.36 15.84
N GLN A 389 18.93 -11.43 16.77
CA GLN A 389 17.61 -11.00 17.25
C GLN A 389 17.02 -9.81 16.51
N SER A 390 17.74 -9.23 15.55
CA SER A 390 17.24 -8.08 14.77
C SER A 390 16.30 -8.55 13.70
N GLY A 391 15.00 -8.20 13.81
CA GLY A 391 13.98 -8.46 12.81
C GLY A 391 13.84 -7.36 11.77
N TYR A 392 13.03 -7.60 10.73
CA TYR A 392 12.59 -6.59 9.78
C TYR A 392 11.09 -6.73 9.51
N SER A 393 10.46 -5.60 9.16
CA SER A 393 9.00 -5.56 8.95
C SER A 393 8.50 -6.59 7.95
N GLY A 394 7.52 -7.39 8.37
CA GLY A 394 6.90 -8.42 7.55
C GLY A 394 7.83 -9.60 7.25
N GLU A 395 8.84 -9.85 8.07
CA GLU A 395 9.64 -11.07 7.91
C GLU A 395 8.79 -12.34 8.14
N PRO A 396 9.11 -13.44 7.43
CA PRO A 396 8.44 -14.71 7.67
C PRO A 396 8.88 -15.28 9.01
N HIS A 397 7.92 -15.59 9.88
CA HIS A 397 8.20 -16.31 11.12
C HIS A 397 8.40 -17.79 10.82
N ASP A 398 9.49 -18.37 11.29
CA ASP A 398 9.87 -19.78 11.03
C ASP A 398 9.80 -20.20 9.55
N GLY A 399 10.07 -19.27 8.63
CA GLY A 399 10.06 -19.52 7.20
C GLY A 399 8.68 -19.51 6.55
N VAL A 400 7.63 -19.08 7.26
CA VAL A 400 6.27 -18.98 6.74
C VAL A 400 5.64 -17.63 7.08
N TYR A 401 4.73 -17.18 6.24
CA TYR A 401 3.96 -15.99 6.47
C TYR A 401 2.70 -16.27 7.29
N ALA A 402 2.57 -15.61 8.44
CA ALA A 402 1.47 -15.82 9.36
C ALA A 402 0.10 -15.53 8.75
N LEU A 403 -0.05 -14.40 8.01
CA LEU A 403 -1.32 -14.04 7.39
C LEU A 403 -1.77 -15.09 6.36
N GLN A 404 -0.83 -15.72 5.62
CA GLN A 404 -1.17 -16.81 4.69
C GLN A 404 -1.65 -18.07 5.42
N ARG A 405 -1.13 -18.30 6.65
CA ARG A 405 -1.58 -19.43 7.49
C ARG A 405 -2.99 -19.20 8.04
N TYR A 406 -3.38 -17.95 8.26
CA TYR A 406 -4.70 -17.54 8.75
C TYR A 406 -5.68 -17.18 7.62
N SER A 407 -5.30 -17.37 6.36
CA SER A 407 -6.13 -17.10 5.19
C SER A 407 -6.19 -18.31 4.25
N ARG A 408 -7.09 -18.23 3.28
CA ARG A 408 -7.17 -19.15 2.15
C ARG A 408 -7.35 -18.39 0.83
N ARG A 409 -6.72 -18.84 -0.23
CA ARG A 409 -6.94 -18.30 -1.56
C ARG A 409 -8.29 -18.76 -2.11
N VAL A 410 -9.08 -17.84 -2.62
CA VAL A 410 -10.38 -18.11 -3.24
C VAL A 410 -10.44 -17.51 -4.64
N ALA A 411 -11.21 -18.12 -5.53
CA ALA A 411 -11.38 -17.66 -6.91
C ALA A 411 -12.85 -17.72 -7.33
N VAL A 412 -13.24 -16.75 -8.18
CA VAL A 412 -14.53 -16.68 -8.85
C VAL A 412 -14.26 -16.53 -10.34
N GLN A 413 -14.71 -17.48 -11.15
CA GLN A 413 -14.71 -17.37 -12.60
C GLN A 413 -16.04 -16.78 -13.05
N ALA A 414 -16.01 -15.67 -13.80
CA ALA A 414 -17.19 -14.99 -14.30
C ALA A 414 -17.25 -15.02 -15.84
N ASP A 415 -18.41 -14.73 -16.40
CA ASP A 415 -18.63 -14.67 -17.84
C ASP A 415 -18.32 -13.29 -18.45
N GLU A 416 -18.50 -13.14 -19.76
CA GLU A 416 -18.18 -11.91 -20.51
C GLU A 416 -18.96 -10.66 -20.05
N ARG A 417 -20.10 -10.80 -19.36
CA ARG A 417 -20.84 -9.65 -18.78
C ARG A 417 -20.02 -8.88 -17.75
N PHE A 418 -19.00 -9.53 -17.20
CA PHE A 418 -18.07 -8.94 -16.23
C PHE A 418 -16.77 -8.44 -16.87
N ALA A 419 -16.66 -8.41 -18.19
CA ALA A 419 -15.43 -8.00 -18.88
C ALA A 419 -14.92 -6.59 -18.45
N THR A 420 -15.83 -5.68 -18.18
CA THR A 420 -15.52 -4.32 -17.70
C THR A 420 -15.49 -4.16 -16.17
N THR A 421 -15.64 -5.26 -15.42
CA THR A 421 -15.61 -5.25 -13.95
C THR A 421 -14.23 -5.67 -13.46
N ALA A 422 -13.52 -4.78 -12.82
CA ALA A 422 -12.17 -5.05 -12.30
C ALA A 422 -12.18 -5.69 -10.91
N CYS A 423 -13.21 -5.43 -10.10
CA CYS A 423 -13.38 -5.94 -8.76
C CYS A 423 -14.86 -6.24 -8.50
N LEU A 424 -15.17 -7.46 -8.05
CA LEU A 424 -16.57 -7.84 -7.78
C LEU A 424 -17.16 -7.11 -6.57
N ASP A 425 -16.33 -6.74 -5.59
CA ASP A 425 -16.81 -5.98 -4.42
C ASP A 425 -17.38 -4.61 -4.78
N ASP A 426 -16.93 -4.01 -5.89
CA ASP A 426 -17.46 -2.72 -6.37
C ASP A 426 -18.94 -2.81 -6.78
N LEU A 427 -19.40 -4.03 -7.09
CA LEU A 427 -20.80 -4.33 -7.38
C LEU A 427 -21.60 -4.77 -6.14
N ALA A 428 -20.92 -5.20 -5.08
CA ALA A 428 -21.54 -5.76 -3.90
C ALA A 428 -21.85 -4.71 -2.83
N ARG A 429 -20.93 -3.75 -2.63
CA ARG A 429 -21.00 -2.78 -1.53
C ARG A 429 -20.23 -1.49 -1.81
N PRO A 430 -20.68 -0.35 -1.24
CA PRO A 430 -19.90 0.89 -1.30
C PRO A 430 -18.66 0.79 -0.39
N VAL A 431 -17.59 1.47 -0.80
CA VAL A 431 -16.46 1.79 0.09
C VAL A 431 -16.85 3.01 0.94
N GLN A 432 -16.56 2.97 2.23
CA GLN A 432 -16.84 4.05 3.18
C GLN A 432 -15.56 4.46 3.90
N PHE A 433 -15.35 5.75 3.97
CA PHE A 433 -14.32 6.38 4.80
C PHE A 433 -14.97 7.26 5.85
N PRO A 434 -14.29 7.58 6.96
CA PRO A 434 -14.72 8.60 7.89
C PRO A 434 -15.01 9.93 7.20
N ALA A 435 -15.94 10.70 7.74
CA ALA A 435 -16.23 12.03 7.21
C ALA A 435 -14.98 12.92 7.24
N PRO A 436 -14.68 13.64 6.15
CA PRO A 436 -13.54 14.54 6.11
C PRO A 436 -13.64 15.63 7.19
N SER A 437 -12.51 16.00 7.77
CA SER A 437 -12.39 17.03 8.80
C SER A 437 -11.17 17.92 8.57
N GLY A 438 -11.13 19.08 9.21
CA GLY A 438 -10.04 20.04 9.09
C GLY A 438 -10.34 21.18 8.11
N PRO A 439 -9.40 22.13 7.93
CA PRO A 439 -9.56 23.28 7.04
C PRO A 439 -9.52 22.87 5.56
N LEU A 440 -10.09 23.74 4.73
CA LEU A 440 -9.94 23.61 3.29
C LEU A 440 -8.50 23.95 2.88
N LEU A 441 -7.91 23.12 2.04
CA LEU A 441 -6.60 23.36 1.43
C LEU A 441 -6.78 23.84 0.00
N ASP A 442 -6.05 24.89 -0.36
CA ASP A 442 -5.88 25.32 -1.74
C ASP A 442 -4.47 24.96 -2.25
N LYS A 443 -4.19 25.31 -3.49
CA LYS A 443 -2.89 25.03 -4.13
C LYS A 443 -1.72 25.72 -3.41
N THR A 444 -1.93 26.89 -2.83
CA THR A 444 -0.91 27.66 -2.11
C THR A 444 -0.59 26.96 -0.79
N ALA A 445 -1.61 26.59 -0.01
CA ALA A 445 -1.46 25.85 1.22
C ALA A 445 -0.73 24.51 1.01
N VAL A 446 -1.00 23.81 -0.09
CA VAL A 446 -0.29 22.57 -0.44
C VAL A 446 1.18 22.81 -0.71
N GLN A 447 1.54 23.93 -1.38
CA GLN A 447 2.96 24.26 -1.60
C GLN A 447 3.67 24.63 -0.29
N GLU A 448 3.00 25.27 0.64
CA GLU A 448 3.53 25.55 1.98
C GLU A 448 3.76 24.25 2.75
N LEU A 449 2.84 23.29 2.70
CA LEU A 449 2.99 21.96 3.30
C LEU A 449 4.23 21.22 2.75
N ASN A 450 4.54 21.38 1.47
CA ASN A 450 5.72 20.76 0.85
C ASN A 450 7.05 21.21 1.47
N HIS A 451 7.12 22.41 2.04
CA HIS A 451 8.32 22.89 2.73
C HIS A 451 8.57 22.16 4.07
N GLY A 452 7.55 21.55 4.66
CA GLY A 452 7.66 20.79 5.92
C GLY A 452 7.89 19.28 5.74
N VAL A 453 7.79 18.75 4.52
CA VAL A 453 7.99 17.32 4.25
C VAL A 453 9.50 17.01 4.24
N ASP A 454 9.92 16.02 5.03
CA ASP A 454 11.28 15.50 4.92
C ASP A 454 11.46 14.91 3.52
N ARG A 455 12.45 15.38 2.79
CA ARG A 455 12.75 14.93 1.42
C ARG A 455 13.05 13.44 1.33
N ARG A 456 13.35 12.78 2.45
CA ARG A 456 13.55 11.33 2.53
C ARG A 456 12.25 10.55 2.51
N ASP A 457 11.11 11.19 2.81
CA ASP A 457 9.79 10.55 2.79
C ASP A 457 9.09 10.67 1.44
N ALA A 458 9.64 11.43 0.49
CA ALA A 458 9.14 11.56 -0.87
C ALA A 458 10.12 10.93 -1.87
N GLU A 459 9.64 9.98 -2.65
CA GLU A 459 10.45 9.16 -3.56
C GLU A 459 10.21 9.53 -5.03
N LEU A 460 9.05 10.11 -5.36
CA LEU A 460 8.65 10.49 -6.71
C LEU A 460 8.04 11.91 -6.70
N TYR A 461 8.49 12.74 -7.65
CA TYR A 461 8.13 14.14 -7.76
C TYR A 461 7.50 14.40 -9.11
N PHE A 462 6.27 14.94 -9.10
CA PHE A 462 5.63 15.47 -10.31
C PHE A 462 5.46 16.98 -10.21
N ARG A 463 5.40 17.61 -11.38
CA ARG A 463 5.21 19.04 -11.53
C ARG A 463 3.89 19.31 -12.24
N SER A 464 3.01 20.05 -11.59
CA SER A 464 1.76 20.47 -12.23
C SER A 464 2.00 21.61 -13.21
N GLY A 465 1.21 21.64 -14.30
CA GLY A 465 1.15 22.80 -15.16
C GLY A 465 0.55 23.98 -14.40
N GLY A 466 1.37 24.96 -14.04
CA GLY A 466 0.90 26.16 -13.34
C GLY A 466 0.08 27.06 -14.26
N SER A 467 -1.23 27.12 -14.10
CA SER A 467 -2.08 28.16 -14.70
C SER A 467 -1.78 29.56 -14.13
N THR A 468 -1.09 29.64 -12.99
CA THR A 468 -0.76 30.87 -12.24
C THR A 468 0.73 31.26 -12.31
N GLY A 469 1.51 30.66 -13.21
CA GLY A 469 2.91 31.03 -13.46
C GLY A 469 3.96 30.23 -12.69
N THR A 470 3.76 29.84 -11.43
CA THR A 470 4.71 29.01 -10.68
C THR A 470 4.22 27.55 -10.64
N PRO A 471 4.98 26.61 -11.23
CA PRO A 471 4.59 25.21 -11.20
C PRO A 471 4.67 24.63 -9.79
N ALA A 472 3.61 23.96 -9.37
CA ALA A 472 3.54 23.30 -8.08
C ALA A 472 4.15 21.90 -8.15
N LEU A 473 4.86 21.50 -7.10
CA LEU A 473 5.38 20.16 -6.91
C LEU A 473 4.35 19.30 -6.17
N SER A 474 4.22 18.07 -6.61
CA SER A 474 3.43 17.03 -5.95
C SER A 474 4.34 15.90 -5.56
N LEU A 475 4.29 15.51 -4.29
CA LEU A 475 5.18 14.55 -3.66
C LEU A 475 4.48 13.22 -3.47
N PHE A 476 5.13 12.12 -3.85
CA PHE A 476 4.61 10.75 -3.75
C PHE A 476 5.65 9.82 -3.15
N THR A 477 5.20 8.80 -2.44
CA THR A 477 5.96 7.57 -2.30
C THR A 477 5.69 6.66 -3.50
N TYR A 478 6.57 5.69 -3.79
CA TYR A 478 6.25 4.67 -4.80
C TYR A 478 5.00 3.88 -4.45
N ASP A 479 4.72 3.69 -3.16
CA ASP A 479 3.51 3.06 -2.66
C ASP A 479 2.23 3.85 -3.02
N ASP A 480 2.27 5.17 -2.86
CA ASP A 480 1.16 6.05 -3.25
C ASP A 480 0.90 5.95 -4.75
N TYR A 481 1.97 6.05 -5.53
CA TYR A 481 1.89 5.97 -6.98
C TYR A 481 1.35 4.61 -7.45
N ASP A 482 1.88 3.52 -6.91
CA ASP A 482 1.45 2.16 -7.23
C ASP A 482 -0.04 1.95 -6.94
N THR A 483 -0.50 2.35 -5.75
CA THR A 483 -1.91 2.27 -5.33
C THR A 483 -2.83 3.04 -6.29
N GLN A 484 -2.43 4.26 -6.68
CA GLN A 484 -3.20 5.10 -7.60
C GLN A 484 -3.24 4.53 -9.02
N MET A 485 -2.12 3.99 -9.51
CA MET A 485 -2.08 3.38 -10.84
C MET A 485 -2.93 2.11 -10.92
N HIS A 486 -3.00 1.33 -9.85
CA HIS A 486 -3.90 0.19 -9.77
C HIS A 486 -5.38 0.62 -9.82
N ALA A 487 -5.75 1.69 -9.10
CA ALA A 487 -7.12 2.21 -9.15
C ALA A 487 -7.47 2.75 -10.54
N ALA A 488 -6.57 3.52 -11.16
CA ALA A 488 -6.77 4.04 -12.51
C ALA A 488 -6.85 2.92 -13.56
N ALA A 489 -6.07 1.86 -13.43
CA ALA A 489 -6.15 0.68 -14.29
C ALA A 489 -7.52 0.01 -14.22
N ARG A 490 -8.09 -0.14 -13.00
CA ARG A 490 -9.46 -0.61 -12.82
C ARG A 490 -10.49 0.32 -13.48
N GLY A 491 -10.31 1.63 -13.34
CA GLY A 491 -11.15 2.62 -14.01
C GLY A 491 -11.11 2.53 -15.54
N LEU A 492 -9.93 2.31 -16.11
CA LEU A 492 -9.76 2.13 -17.55
C LEU A 492 -10.44 0.86 -18.06
N LEU A 493 -10.34 -0.25 -17.31
CA LEU A 493 -11.08 -1.47 -17.63
C LEU A 493 -12.61 -1.22 -17.60
N ALA A 494 -13.10 -0.49 -16.59
CA ALA A 494 -14.50 -0.10 -16.50
C ALA A 494 -14.95 0.80 -17.67
N ALA A 495 -14.03 1.61 -18.23
CA ALA A 495 -14.27 2.42 -19.43
C ALA A 495 -14.38 1.58 -20.72
N GLY A 496 -14.10 0.30 -20.66
CA GLY A 496 -14.22 -0.62 -21.78
C GLY A 496 -12.93 -0.87 -22.57
N TYR A 497 -11.78 -0.57 -21.97
CA TYR A 497 -10.49 -1.00 -22.51
C TYR A 497 -10.35 -2.52 -22.44
N ASP A 498 -9.91 -3.14 -23.52
CA ASP A 498 -9.69 -4.59 -23.62
C ASP A 498 -8.19 -4.89 -23.69
N PRO A 499 -7.54 -5.26 -22.59
CA PRO A 499 -6.09 -5.48 -22.57
C PRO A 499 -5.64 -6.68 -23.41
N ALA A 500 -6.55 -7.58 -23.78
CA ALA A 500 -6.23 -8.74 -24.62
C ALA A 500 -6.25 -8.39 -26.12
N ARG A 501 -6.94 -7.33 -26.51
CA ARG A 501 -7.19 -7.00 -27.93
C ARG A 501 -6.64 -5.66 -28.34
N ASP A 502 -6.74 -4.64 -27.48
CA ASP A 502 -6.41 -3.26 -27.82
C ASP A 502 -4.89 -3.08 -28.05
N ARG A 503 -4.54 -2.46 -29.17
CA ARG A 503 -3.18 -2.06 -29.54
C ARG A 503 -3.06 -0.54 -29.38
N THR A 504 -2.45 -0.12 -28.28
CA THR A 504 -2.55 1.25 -27.80
C THR A 504 -1.33 2.11 -28.12
N ALA A 505 -1.51 3.28 -28.74
CA ALA A 505 -0.51 4.32 -28.77
C ALA A 505 -0.67 5.26 -27.56
N ASN A 506 0.37 5.34 -26.72
CA ASN A 506 0.43 6.33 -25.66
C ASN A 506 1.04 7.64 -26.21
N LEU A 507 0.17 8.62 -26.41
CA LEU A 507 0.46 9.93 -27.01
C LEU A 507 0.32 11.07 -25.98
N PHE A 508 0.51 10.80 -24.71
CA PHE A 508 0.59 11.84 -23.70
C PHE A 508 1.96 12.54 -23.74
N TYR A 509 2.01 13.78 -23.28
CA TYR A 509 3.26 14.54 -23.19
C TYR A 509 4.22 13.91 -22.17
N CYS A 510 5.51 13.90 -22.51
CA CYS A 510 6.60 13.37 -21.69
C CYS A 510 7.63 14.45 -21.35
N GLY A 511 8.26 14.36 -20.18
CA GLY A 511 9.35 15.25 -19.77
C GLY A 511 8.90 16.37 -18.83
N GLY A 512 9.86 17.21 -18.37
CA GLY A 512 9.59 18.34 -17.49
C GLY A 512 8.98 17.98 -16.13
N MET A 513 9.14 16.75 -15.67
CA MET A 513 8.50 16.19 -14.46
C MET A 513 6.96 16.11 -14.60
N TYR A 514 6.41 16.20 -15.79
CA TYR A 514 4.99 15.99 -16.03
C TYR A 514 4.65 14.50 -15.98
N GLY A 515 3.70 14.13 -15.14
CA GLY A 515 3.39 12.73 -14.85
C GLY A 515 2.56 12.00 -15.90
N GLY A 516 1.97 12.70 -16.88
CA GLY A 516 0.96 12.12 -17.78
C GLY A 516 1.44 10.87 -18.49
N PHE A 517 2.50 10.96 -19.30
CA PHE A 517 3.01 9.82 -20.07
C PHE A 517 3.38 8.61 -19.19
N ILE A 518 4.09 8.87 -18.10
CA ILE A 518 4.56 7.80 -17.18
C ILE A 518 3.36 7.14 -16.49
N SER A 519 2.38 7.92 -16.05
CA SER A 519 1.19 7.38 -15.39
C SER A 519 0.37 6.48 -16.32
N PHE A 520 0.15 6.91 -17.56
CA PHE A 520 -0.59 6.09 -18.52
C PHE A 520 0.21 4.88 -19.01
N PHE A 521 1.54 4.99 -19.09
CA PHE A 521 2.41 3.82 -19.29
C PHE A 521 2.22 2.79 -18.17
N SER A 522 2.27 3.23 -16.91
CA SER A 522 2.11 2.35 -15.75
C SER A 522 0.71 1.74 -15.64
N ILE A 523 -0.34 2.47 -16.04
CA ILE A 523 -1.72 1.94 -16.08
C ILE A 523 -1.84 0.79 -17.08
N LEU A 524 -1.30 0.97 -18.29
CA LEU A 524 -1.31 -0.05 -19.35
C LEU A 524 -0.46 -1.28 -18.99
N GLU A 525 0.70 -1.05 -18.35
CA GLU A 525 1.57 -2.12 -17.85
C GLU A 525 0.82 -3.03 -16.86
N ARG A 526 0.08 -2.44 -15.91
CA ARG A 526 -0.69 -3.21 -14.91
C ARG A 526 -1.84 -4.01 -15.51
N LEU A 527 -2.38 -3.55 -16.63
CA LEU A 527 -3.42 -4.28 -17.36
C LEU A 527 -2.83 -5.37 -18.30
N GLY A 528 -1.51 -5.41 -18.47
CA GLY A 528 -0.86 -6.30 -19.43
C GLY A 528 -1.22 -5.99 -20.88
N GLY A 529 -1.65 -4.74 -21.17
CA GLY A 529 -2.05 -4.29 -22.50
C GLY A 529 -0.87 -4.08 -23.44
N VAL A 530 -1.10 -4.26 -24.74
CA VAL A 530 -0.11 -3.92 -25.76
C VAL A 530 -0.03 -2.41 -25.93
N GLN A 531 1.17 -1.84 -25.74
CA GLN A 531 1.34 -0.39 -25.87
C GLN A 531 2.55 -0.01 -26.72
N MET A 532 2.38 1.04 -27.51
CA MET A 532 3.43 1.76 -28.23
C MET A 532 3.66 3.10 -27.52
N PRO A 533 4.76 3.25 -26.78
CA PRO A 533 5.05 4.46 -26.02
C PRO A 533 5.68 5.54 -26.92
N ILE A 534 4.87 6.16 -27.79
CA ILE A 534 5.32 7.11 -28.83
C ILE A 534 5.57 8.48 -28.20
N ALA A 535 4.75 8.89 -27.23
CA ALA A 535 4.61 10.23 -26.66
C ALA A 535 4.07 11.28 -27.68
N ALA A 536 3.52 12.38 -27.15
CA ALA A 536 3.11 13.51 -27.96
C ALA A 536 4.33 14.20 -28.59
N SER A 537 4.26 14.45 -29.89
CA SER A 537 5.31 15.07 -30.70
C SER A 537 4.69 16.10 -31.66
N ALA A 538 5.41 17.16 -31.94
CA ALA A 538 5.02 18.14 -32.98
C ALA A 538 5.13 17.53 -34.40
N ASP A 539 5.83 16.41 -34.57
CA ASP A 539 5.86 15.66 -35.83
C ASP A 539 4.67 14.70 -35.89
N HIS A 540 3.50 15.24 -36.24
CA HIS A 540 2.26 14.50 -36.41
C HIS A 540 2.37 13.46 -37.52
N ARG A 541 3.16 13.75 -38.57
CA ARG A 541 3.37 12.82 -39.68
C ARG A 541 4.08 11.54 -39.22
N ALA A 542 5.19 11.68 -38.50
CA ALA A 542 5.91 10.52 -37.99
C ALA A 542 5.05 9.72 -37.00
N THR A 543 4.23 10.41 -36.19
CA THR A 543 3.28 9.78 -35.28
C THR A 543 2.21 8.98 -36.04
N ALA A 544 1.61 9.55 -37.09
CA ALA A 544 0.62 8.86 -37.92
C ALA A 544 1.23 7.67 -38.69
N GLU A 545 2.46 7.81 -39.21
CA GLU A 545 3.18 6.68 -39.82
C GLU A 545 3.42 5.52 -38.84
N ALA A 546 3.78 5.82 -37.57
CA ALA A 546 3.93 4.81 -36.55
C ALA A 546 2.61 4.13 -36.18
N ILE A 547 1.51 4.91 -36.08
CA ILE A 547 0.16 4.37 -35.81
C ILE A 547 -0.21 3.34 -36.90
N VAL A 548 -0.03 3.68 -38.16
CA VAL A 548 -0.34 2.80 -39.30
C VAL A 548 0.60 1.59 -39.33
N ALA A 549 1.90 1.79 -39.18
CA ALA A 549 2.91 0.73 -39.27
C ALA A 549 2.77 -0.33 -38.17
N HIS A 550 2.27 0.07 -37.00
CA HIS A 550 2.11 -0.82 -35.86
C HIS A 550 0.65 -1.27 -35.63
N GLU A 551 -0.23 -1.00 -36.59
CA GLU A 551 -1.63 -1.43 -36.55
C GLU A 551 -2.34 -1.00 -35.24
N VAL A 552 -2.13 0.26 -34.82
CA VAL A 552 -2.73 0.82 -33.62
C VAL A 552 -4.23 1.02 -33.82
N ASP A 553 -5.03 0.50 -32.90
CA ASP A 553 -6.50 0.65 -32.91
C ASP A 553 -7.03 1.55 -31.79
N THR A 554 -6.20 1.85 -30.80
CA THR A 554 -6.57 2.59 -29.60
C THR A 554 -5.59 3.74 -29.34
N LEU A 555 -6.10 4.96 -29.22
CA LEU A 555 -5.28 6.14 -28.94
C LEU A 555 -5.46 6.61 -27.50
N PHE A 556 -4.35 6.86 -26.82
CA PHE A 556 -4.28 7.53 -25.52
C PHE A 556 -3.63 8.89 -25.66
N GLY A 557 -4.29 9.95 -25.25
CA GLY A 557 -3.71 11.28 -25.34
C GLY A 557 -4.62 12.38 -24.80
N MET A 558 -4.13 13.62 -24.87
CA MET A 558 -4.93 14.78 -24.57
C MET A 558 -5.85 15.12 -25.75
N PRO A 559 -7.10 15.50 -25.53
CA PRO A 559 -8.05 15.89 -26.57
C PRO A 559 -7.48 16.85 -27.61
N SER A 560 -6.83 17.92 -27.19
CA SER A 560 -6.23 18.92 -28.09
C SER A 560 -5.17 18.29 -29.00
N TYR A 561 -4.27 17.47 -28.48
CA TYR A 561 -3.26 16.81 -29.28
C TYR A 561 -3.87 15.81 -30.27
N LEU A 562 -4.79 14.97 -29.80
CA LEU A 562 -5.45 13.97 -30.62
C LEU A 562 -6.28 14.61 -31.73
N TRP A 563 -6.94 15.74 -31.42
CA TRP A 563 -7.70 16.50 -32.40
C TRP A 563 -6.79 17.05 -33.52
N GLN A 564 -5.66 17.66 -33.17
CA GLN A 564 -4.68 18.18 -34.13
C GLN A 564 -4.10 17.07 -35.00
N LEU A 565 -3.64 15.97 -34.40
CA LEU A 565 -3.10 14.81 -35.12
C LEU A 565 -4.11 14.27 -36.16
N LEU A 566 -5.37 14.07 -35.72
CA LEU A 566 -6.43 13.54 -36.59
C LEU A 566 -6.88 14.55 -37.65
N HIS A 567 -6.72 15.84 -37.40
CA HIS A 567 -6.99 16.89 -38.38
C HIS A 567 -5.87 16.99 -39.44
N GLU A 568 -4.63 17.12 -39.01
CA GLU A 568 -3.47 17.33 -39.91
C GLU A 568 -3.15 16.07 -40.73
N GLU A 569 -3.19 14.86 -40.15
CA GLU A 569 -2.92 13.61 -40.83
C GLU A 569 -4.21 12.81 -41.15
N GLY A 570 -5.35 13.52 -41.24
CA GLY A 570 -6.68 12.98 -41.39
C GLY A 570 -6.85 12.09 -42.64
N GLU A 571 -6.26 12.49 -43.79
CA GLU A 571 -6.33 11.69 -45.01
C GLU A 571 -5.68 10.30 -44.83
N ARG A 572 -4.47 10.28 -44.27
CA ARG A 572 -3.71 9.05 -43.99
C ARG A 572 -4.43 8.16 -42.99
N LEU A 573 -4.91 8.73 -41.87
CA LEU A 573 -5.53 7.96 -40.79
C LEU A 573 -6.94 7.45 -41.17
N ARG A 574 -7.69 8.19 -42.02
CA ARG A 574 -8.94 7.69 -42.63
C ARG A 574 -8.67 6.54 -43.60
N ALA A 575 -7.64 6.65 -44.43
CA ALA A 575 -7.25 5.57 -45.34
C ALA A 575 -6.81 4.31 -44.59
N TYR A 576 -6.17 4.47 -43.44
CA TYR A 576 -5.84 3.37 -42.54
C TYR A 576 -7.10 2.71 -41.96
N GLY A 577 -8.05 3.49 -41.45
CA GLY A 577 -9.35 3.02 -40.95
C GLY A 577 -9.29 2.02 -39.79
N GLY A 578 -8.14 1.90 -39.12
CA GLY A 578 -7.93 0.94 -38.03
C GLY A 578 -8.25 1.48 -36.64
N ILE A 579 -8.27 2.82 -36.44
CA ILE A 579 -8.51 3.43 -35.13
C ILE A 579 -9.97 3.26 -34.72
N ARG A 580 -10.23 2.59 -33.61
CA ARG A 580 -11.56 2.28 -33.08
C ARG A 580 -11.87 2.99 -31.78
N ARG A 581 -10.86 3.29 -30.97
CA ARG A 581 -11.04 3.78 -29.61
C ARG A 581 -10.13 4.96 -29.30
N ILE A 582 -10.66 5.91 -28.56
CA ILE A 582 -9.91 7.00 -27.96
C ILE A 582 -10.19 7.00 -26.45
N PHE A 583 -9.14 6.92 -25.67
CA PHE A 583 -9.18 7.14 -24.24
C PHE A 583 -8.33 8.37 -23.90
N TYR A 584 -8.93 9.34 -23.25
CA TYR A 584 -8.32 10.65 -23.05
C TYR A 584 -8.23 11.04 -21.57
N GLY A 585 -7.39 12.03 -21.27
CA GLY A 585 -7.27 12.61 -19.95
C GLY A 585 -6.77 14.06 -20.01
N GLY A 586 -6.92 14.78 -18.88
CA GLY A 586 -6.42 16.15 -18.75
C GLY A 586 -7.30 17.25 -19.34
N GLU A 587 -8.08 16.96 -20.35
CA GLU A 587 -9.02 17.85 -21.04
C GLU A 587 -10.31 17.09 -21.38
N HIS A 588 -11.26 17.73 -22.03
CA HIS A 588 -12.49 17.10 -22.51
C HIS A 588 -12.68 17.34 -23.99
N PHE A 589 -13.14 16.31 -24.70
CA PHE A 589 -13.71 16.50 -26.03
C PHE A 589 -15.07 17.15 -25.93
N THR A 590 -15.34 18.11 -26.80
CA THR A 590 -16.66 18.69 -26.96
C THR A 590 -17.63 17.68 -27.58
N ALA A 591 -18.93 17.93 -27.51
CA ALA A 591 -19.94 17.04 -28.10
C ALA A 591 -19.75 16.99 -29.63
N GLU A 592 -19.44 18.11 -30.25
CA GLU A 592 -19.24 18.22 -31.70
C GLU A 592 -17.94 17.51 -32.14
N GLN A 593 -16.84 17.65 -31.39
CA GLN A 593 -15.61 16.91 -31.67
C GLN A 593 -15.83 15.40 -31.61
N ARG A 594 -16.56 14.92 -30.61
CA ARG A 594 -16.90 13.50 -30.49
C ARG A 594 -17.70 13.02 -31.70
N ARG A 595 -18.69 13.80 -32.11
CA ARG A 595 -19.51 13.47 -33.28
C ARG A 595 -18.66 13.41 -34.56
N THR A 596 -17.84 14.43 -34.78
CA THR A 596 -16.95 14.50 -35.95
C THR A 596 -15.97 13.32 -35.99
N LEU A 597 -15.34 12.95 -34.85
CA LEU A 597 -14.43 11.83 -34.77
C LEU A 597 -15.11 10.49 -35.04
N ALA A 598 -16.34 10.30 -34.52
CA ALA A 598 -17.11 9.08 -34.76
C ALA A 598 -17.53 8.97 -36.24
N GLU A 599 -18.06 10.04 -36.83
CA GLU A 599 -18.54 10.06 -38.23
C GLU A 599 -17.40 10.01 -39.26
N THR A 600 -16.29 10.71 -38.99
CA THR A 600 -15.20 10.88 -39.96
C THR A 600 -14.19 9.72 -39.92
N PHE A 601 -13.90 9.18 -38.74
CA PHE A 601 -12.88 8.14 -38.55
C PHE A 601 -13.45 6.78 -38.11
N GLY A 602 -14.78 6.68 -37.88
CA GLY A 602 -15.40 5.47 -37.43
C GLY A 602 -15.04 5.07 -35.98
N ILE A 603 -14.71 6.06 -35.14
CA ILE A 603 -14.30 5.81 -33.76
C ILE A 603 -15.52 5.45 -32.93
N GLU A 604 -15.51 4.25 -32.37
CA GLU A 604 -16.64 3.64 -31.66
C GLU A 604 -16.69 4.08 -30.18
N THR A 605 -15.54 4.33 -29.58
CA THR A 605 -15.43 4.68 -28.16
C THR A 605 -14.55 5.92 -27.97
N ILE A 606 -15.11 6.94 -27.32
CA ILE A 606 -14.37 8.15 -26.89
C ILE A 606 -14.69 8.38 -25.42
N ARG A 607 -13.77 8.05 -24.49
CA ARG A 607 -14.01 8.12 -23.05
C ARG A 607 -12.82 8.67 -22.28
N SER A 608 -13.12 9.30 -21.15
CA SER A 608 -12.10 9.70 -20.19
C SER A 608 -11.53 8.48 -19.47
N ILE A 609 -10.21 8.31 -19.49
CA ILE A 609 -9.52 7.27 -18.72
C ILE A 609 -9.69 7.60 -17.23
N THR A 610 -9.36 8.85 -16.92
CA THR A 610 -9.41 9.35 -15.55
C THR A 610 -9.60 10.87 -15.57
N TYR A 611 -10.49 11.35 -14.71
CA TYR A 611 -10.47 12.71 -14.23
C TYR A 611 -9.52 12.75 -13.03
N GLY A 612 -8.59 13.68 -13.03
CA GLY A 612 -7.59 13.77 -11.98
C GLY A 612 -6.72 15.01 -12.09
N SER A 613 -5.84 15.17 -11.14
CA SER A 613 -4.82 16.20 -11.12
C SER A 613 -3.45 15.65 -10.78
N THR A 614 -2.42 16.42 -11.08
CA THR A 614 -1.05 16.06 -10.67
C THR A 614 -0.94 15.99 -9.15
N ASP A 615 -1.70 16.83 -8.42
CA ASP A 615 -1.63 16.90 -6.95
C ASP A 615 -2.29 15.70 -6.26
N LEU A 616 -3.46 15.28 -6.74
CA LEU A 616 -4.26 14.23 -6.11
C LEU A 616 -4.17 12.86 -6.81
N GLY A 617 -3.68 12.83 -8.04
CA GLY A 617 -3.73 11.64 -8.88
C GLY A 617 -5.12 11.41 -9.51
N PRO A 618 -5.52 10.14 -9.74
CA PRO A 618 -6.80 9.79 -10.34
C PRO A 618 -7.94 9.98 -9.34
N LEU A 619 -8.93 10.83 -9.68
CA LEU A 619 -10.08 11.17 -8.83
C LEU A 619 -11.35 10.45 -9.26
N GLY A 620 -11.55 10.34 -10.57
CA GLY A 620 -12.74 9.70 -11.11
C GLY A 620 -12.47 9.05 -12.46
N TYR A 621 -13.33 8.14 -12.86
CA TYR A 621 -13.27 7.40 -14.13
C TYR A 621 -14.64 7.34 -14.82
N GLN A 622 -14.65 7.21 -16.12
CA GLN A 622 -15.86 6.88 -16.87
C GLN A 622 -16.00 5.36 -16.97
N CYS A 623 -17.22 4.85 -16.82
CA CYS A 623 -17.54 3.46 -17.16
C CYS A 623 -18.12 3.37 -18.58
N ALA A 624 -18.42 2.15 -19.04
CA ALA A 624 -19.01 1.92 -20.35
C ALA A 624 -20.37 2.63 -20.53
N GLU A 625 -21.09 2.90 -19.44
CA GLU A 625 -22.40 3.58 -19.42
C GLU A 625 -22.31 5.10 -19.19
N SER A 626 -21.09 5.63 -18.96
CA SER A 626 -20.92 7.06 -18.69
C SER A 626 -21.00 7.88 -19.98
N THR A 627 -21.67 9.03 -19.90
CA THR A 627 -21.79 10.00 -20.99
C THR A 627 -21.38 11.41 -20.52
N GLY A 628 -20.94 12.27 -21.44
CA GLY A 628 -20.59 13.66 -21.14
C GLY A 628 -19.52 13.80 -20.05
N GLY A 629 -19.78 14.65 -19.07
CA GLY A 629 -18.91 14.91 -17.93
C GLY A 629 -19.09 13.97 -16.73
N VAL A 630 -19.89 12.90 -16.87
CA VAL A 630 -20.23 11.99 -15.75
C VAL A 630 -19.07 11.03 -15.45
N HIS A 631 -18.66 11.02 -14.19
CA HIS A 631 -17.59 10.16 -13.69
C HIS A 631 -18.05 9.41 -12.43
N HIS A 632 -17.51 8.21 -12.23
CA HIS A 632 -17.48 7.53 -10.93
C HIS A 632 -16.30 8.02 -10.11
N LEU A 633 -16.50 8.21 -8.82
CA LEU A 633 -15.40 8.48 -7.89
C LEU A 633 -14.50 7.25 -7.74
N HIS A 634 -13.19 7.43 -7.69
CA HIS A 634 -12.29 6.42 -7.14
C HIS A 634 -12.48 6.35 -5.60
N ALA A 635 -13.60 5.77 -5.19
CA ALA A 635 -14.06 5.78 -3.80
C ALA A 635 -13.18 4.96 -2.85
N ASP A 636 -12.29 4.13 -3.37
CA ASP A 636 -11.25 3.43 -2.63
C ASP A 636 -9.99 4.28 -2.36
N LEU A 637 -9.89 5.45 -3.00
CA LEU A 637 -8.82 6.41 -2.80
C LEU A 637 -9.28 7.70 -2.14
N HIS A 638 -10.51 8.14 -2.42
CA HIS A 638 -10.94 9.50 -2.12
C HIS A 638 -12.35 9.57 -1.55
N THR A 639 -12.56 10.59 -0.72
CA THR A 639 -13.89 11.13 -0.40
C THR A 639 -14.10 12.43 -1.16
N LEU A 640 -15.29 12.64 -1.69
CA LEU A 640 -15.72 13.85 -2.39
C LEU A 640 -16.76 14.61 -1.58
N GLU A 641 -16.50 15.89 -1.32
CA GLU A 641 -17.45 16.87 -0.86
C GLU A 641 -17.77 17.84 -2.00
N ILE A 642 -19.01 18.28 -2.12
CA ILE A 642 -19.41 19.34 -3.05
C ILE A 642 -19.94 20.52 -2.23
N LEU A 643 -19.18 21.61 -2.24
CA LEU A 643 -19.41 22.76 -1.38
C LEU A 643 -19.87 23.98 -2.19
N GLU A 644 -20.54 24.92 -1.52
CA GLU A 644 -20.82 26.23 -2.08
C GLU A 644 -19.51 26.89 -2.59
N THR A 645 -19.61 27.72 -3.61
CA THR A 645 -18.43 28.31 -4.26
C THR A 645 -17.64 29.24 -3.34
N ASP A 646 -18.32 29.89 -2.41
CA ASP A 646 -17.82 30.95 -1.53
C ASP A 646 -17.88 30.62 -0.04
N ALA A 647 -18.45 29.46 0.33
CA ALA A 647 -18.59 29.07 1.73
C ALA A 647 -18.19 27.60 1.95
N ASP A 648 -17.76 27.30 3.17
CA ASP A 648 -17.48 25.90 3.61
C ASP A 648 -18.78 25.23 4.09
N ARG A 649 -19.72 25.06 3.16
CA ARG A 649 -21.01 24.40 3.41
C ARG A 649 -21.36 23.48 2.25
N PRO A 650 -21.84 22.26 2.52
CA PRO A 650 -22.32 21.36 1.47
C PRO A 650 -23.50 21.98 0.71
N VAL A 651 -23.50 21.78 -0.62
CA VAL A 651 -24.68 22.10 -1.46
C VAL A 651 -25.78 21.06 -1.28
N ALA A 652 -27.01 21.37 -1.67
CA ALA A 652 -28.07 20.36 -1.71
C ALA A 652 -27.75 19.28 -2.78
N PRO A 653 -28.20 18.03 -2.57
CA PRO A 653 -27.97 16.96 -3.52
C PRO A 653 -28.46 17.30 -4.93
N GLY A 654 -27.56 17.28 -5.90
CA GLY A 654 -27.84 17.63 -7.30
C GLY A 654 -27.53 19.08 -7.67
N ASP A 655 -27.29 19.95 -6.69
CA ASP A 655 -26.85 21.33 -6.97
C ASP A 655 -25.37 21.40 -7.34
N THR A 656 -25.03 22.45 -8.06
CA THR A 656 -23.65 22.71 -8.49
C THR A 656 -22.85 23.36 -7.38
N GLY A 657 -21.64 22.85 -7.13
CA GLY A 657 -20.70 23.44 -6.19
C GLY A 657 -19.24 23.18 -6.60
N ARG A 658 -18.31 23.69 -5.81
CA ARG A 658 -16.89 23.40 -5.98
C ARG A 658 -16.58 22.00 -5.46
N LEU A 659 -15.73 21.26 -6.21
CA LEU A 659 -15.30 19.93 -5.84
C LEU A 659 -14.14 20.00 -4.85
N VAL A 660 -14.30 19.28 -3.75
CA VAL A 660 -13.31 19.18 -2.67
C VAL A 660 -13.04 17.71 -2.41
N PHE A 661 -11.77 17.31 -2.50
CA PHE A 661 -11.37 15.93 -2.33
C PHE A 661 -10.50 15.74 -1.10
N THR A 662 -10.76 14.65 -0.38
CA THR A 662 -9.86 14.13 0.66
C THR A 662 -9.29 12.81 0.19
N THR A 663 -7.97 12.70 0.12
CA THR A 663 -7.30 11.46 -0.28
C THR A 663 -6.94 10.62 0.95
N HIS A 664 -7.19 9.30 0.85
CA HIS A 664 -6.89 8.33 1.90
C HIS A 664 -5.69 7.45 1.57
N ALA A 665 -5.16 7.55 0.35
CA ALA A 665 -4.09 6.72 -0.18
C ALA A 665 -2.79 7.49 -0.49
N ARG A 666 -2.56 8.63 0.17
CA ARG A 666 -1.36 9.46 0.00
C ARG A 666 -0.60 9.59 1.32
N ARG A 667 0.65 9.14 1.32
CA ARG A 667 1.57 9.23 2.46
C ARG A 667 2.68 10.24 2.24
N GLY A 668 3.13 10.39 1.00
CA GLY A 668 4.12 11.39 0.63
C GLY A 668 3.62 12.83 0.85
N GLN A 669 2.30 13.01 0.84
CA GLN A 669 1.66 14.30 1.06
C GLN A 669 0.20 14.09 1.49
N ASN A 670 -0.12 14.40 2.74
CA ASN A 670 -1.50 14.29 3.23
C ASN A 670 -2.34 15.47 2.72
N LEU A 671 -3.29 15.18 1.83
CA LEU A 671 -4.19 16.16 1.23
C LEU A 671 -5.63 15.90 1.68
N GLY A 672 -5.98 16.47 2.84
CA GLY A 672 -7.36 16.51 3.33
C GLY A 672 -8.09 17.75 2.79
N ARG A 673 -9.37 17.62 2.40
CA ARG A 673 -10.26 18.70 1.98
C ARG A 673 -9.64 19.69 0.97
N TYR A 674 -8.99 19.15 -0.08
CA TYR A 674 -8.31 19.93 -1.10
C TYR A 674 -9.29 20.44 -2.16
N VAL A 675 -9.34 21.77 -2.33
CA VAL A 675 -10.14 22.46 -3.35
C VAL A 675 -9.40 22.40 -4.69
N ILE A 676 -9.86 21.55 -5.59
CA ILE A 676 -9.18 21.32 -6.87
C ILE A 676 -9.39 22.46 -7.89
N GLY A 677 -10.39 23.31 -7.65
CA GLY A 677 -10.74 24.43 -8.54
C GLY A 677 -11.70 24.05 -9.68
N ASP A 678 -12.35 22.91 -9.59
CA ASP A 678 -13.37 22.46 -10.54
C ASP A 678 -14.77 22.54 -9.92
N LEU A 679 -15.76 22.71 -10.79
CA LEU A 679 -17.20 22.73 -10.47
C LEU A 679 -17.83 21.41 -10.88
N GLY A 680 -18.78 20.92 -10.07
CA GLY A 680 -19.53 19.73 -10.39
C GLY A 680 -20.76 19.57 -9.51
N ARG A 681 -21.49 18.49 -9.73
CA ARG A 681 -22.66 18.13 -8.94
C ARG A 681 -22.71 16.62 -8.70
N ALA A 682 -23.26 16.23 -7.56
CA ALA A 682 -23.49 14.81 -7.26
C ALA A 682 -24.66 14.28 -8.10
N LEU A 683 -24.53 13.08 -8.60
CA LEU A 683 -25.61 12.39 -9.31
C LEU A 683 -26.22 11.32 -8.42
N PRO A 684 -27.53 11.41 -8.13
CA PRO A 684 -28.19 10.42 -7.31
C PRO A 684 -28.39 9.09 -8.06
N GLY A 685 -28.63 8.05 -7.31
CA GLY A 685 -28.98 6.73 -7.85
C GLY A 685 -27.79 5.91 -8.32
N ARG A 686 -28.03 4.67 -8.66
CA ARG A 686 -27.02 3.68 -9.08
C ARG A 686 -26.78 3.78 -10.59
N CYS A 687 -25.54 3.59 -11.00
CA CYS A 687 -25.22 3.48 -12.42
C CYS A 687 -25.72 2.15 -13.00
N PRO A 688 -26.15 2.12 -14.27
CA PRO A 688 -26.46 0.86 -14.95
C PRO A 688 -25.29 -0.14 -14.99
N CYS A 689 -24.05 0.32 -14.92
CA CYS A 689 -22.87 -0.56 -14.81
C CYS A 689 -22.84 -1.40 -13.52
N GLY A 690 -23.72 -1.11 -12.55
CA GLY A 690 -23.85 -1.85 -11.30
C GLY A 690 -22.89 -1.40 -10.18
N SER A 691 -21.88 -0.55 -10.45
CA SER A 691 -20.95 -0.07 -9.43
C SER A 691 -21.65 0.75 -8.34
N HIS A 692 -21.21 0.58 -7.09
CA HIS A 692 -21.63 1.38 -5.94
C HIS A 692 -20.82 2.68 -5.76
N ALA A 693 -19.77 2.90 -6.57
CA ALA A 693 -18.99 4.12 -6.51
C ALA A 693 -19.87 5.36 -6.73
N PRO A 694 -19.78 6.38 -5.87
CA PRO A 694 -20.50 7.63 -6.06
C PRO A 694 -20.24 8.22 -7.44
N ARG A 695 -21.27 8.86 -8.02
CA ARG A 695 -21.17 9.52 -9.31
C ARG A 695 -21.24 11.03 -9.16
N PHE A 696 -20.50 11.72 -9.99
CA PHE A 696 -20.57 13.17 -10.09
C PHE A 696 -20.41 13.60 -11.55
N GLU A 697 -20.97 14.75 -11.88
CA GLU A 697 -20.80 15.37 -13.18
C GLU A 697 -19.84 16.55 -13.07
N LEU A 698 -18.84 16.56 -13.93
CA LEU A 698 -17.88 17.64 -14.04
C LEU A 698 -18.43 18.72 -14.96
N LEU A 699 -18.54 19.94 -14.45
CA LEU A 699 -19.20 21.07 -15.14
C LEU A 699 -18.23 22.14 -15.65
N GLY A 700 -16.95 22.06 -15.31
CA GLY A 700 -15.90 22.97 -15.73
C GLY A 700 -15.07 23.49 -14.55
N ARG A 701 -14.26 24.52 -14.78
CA ARG A 701 -13.42 25.11 -13.75
C ARG A 701 -14.09 26.32 -13.09
N LEU A 702 -13.75 26.54 -11.83
CA LEU A 702 -14.15 27.76 -11.12
C LEU A 702 -13.64 29.02 -11.85
N GLY A 703 -12.47 28.93 -12.52
CA GLY A 703 -11.90 29.98 -13.37
C GLY A 703 -12.47 30.04 -14.77
N ASP A 704 -13.36 29.15 -15.19
CA ASP A 704 -14.10 29.24 -16.45
C ASP A 704 -15.24 30.29 -16.33
N VAL A 705 -15.54 30.75 -15.11
CA VAL A 705 -16.46 31.83 -14.85
C VAL A 705 -15.68 33.12 -14.78
N MET A 706 -15.88 33.99 -15.77
CA MET A 706 -15.25 35.28 -15.89
C MET A 706 -16.17 36.37 -15.34
N ARG A 707 -15.68 37.19 -14.44
CA ARG A 707 -16.38 38.39 -14.04
C ARG A 707 -16.04 39.51 -15.05
N VAL A 708 -17.06 40.00 -15.74
CA VAL A 708 -16.96 41.11 -16.68
C VAL A 708 -17.91 42.18 -16.19
N ALA A 709 -17.38 43.29 -15.69
CA ALA A 709 -18.13 44.32 -15.00
C ALA A 709 -19.05 43.73 -13.88
N THR A 710 -20.35 43.77 -14.08
CA THR A 710 -21.37 43.24 -13.14
C THR A 710 -21.85 41.85 -13.51
N TYR A 711 -21.40 41.32 -14.66
CA TYR A 711 -21.84 40.00 -15.16
C TYR A 711 -20.83 38.91 -14.88
N PHE A 712 -21.36 37.69 -14.70
CA PHE A 712 -20.55 36.45 -14.62
C PHE A 712 -20.78 35.68 -15.92
N LEU A 713 -19.74 35.59 -16.75
CA LEU A 713 -19.76 34.84 -17.99
C LEU A 713 -19.05 33.50 -17.84
N ASN A 714 -19.63 32.47 -18.42
CA ASN A 714 -19.08 31.11 -18.35
C ASN A 714 -18.51 30.70 -19.73
N TYR A 715 -17.23 30.37 -19.76
CA TYR A 715 -16.53 29.88 -20.95
C TYR A 715 -17.23 28.69 -21.61
N ARG A 716 -17.67 27.72 -20.79
CA ARG A 716 -18.37 26.52 -21.30
C ARG A 716 -19.66 26.83 -22.02
N ARG A 717 -20.36 27.88 -21.62
CA ARG A 717 -21.55 28.33 -22.31
C ARG A 717 -21.23 28.97 -23.65
N ILE A 718 -20.09 29.69 -23.75
CA ILE A 718 -19.59 30.22 -25.00
C ILE A 718 -19.28 29.08 -25.97
N VAL A 719 -18.58 28.05 -25.51
CA VAL A 719 -18.28 26.84 -26.29
C VAL A 719 -19.56 26.13 -26.72
N ALA A 720 -20.50 25.88 -25.80
CA ALA A 720 -21.76 25.17 -26.09
C ALA A 720 -22.59 25.90 -27.16
N ILE A 721 -22.67 27.24 -27.11
CA ILE A 721 -23.38 28.04 -28.13
C ILE A 721 -22.68 27.93 -29.49
N ALA A 722 -21.36 27.98 -29.53
CA ALA A 722 -20.60 27.80 -30.76
C ALA A 722 -20.84 26.44 -31.42
N GLU A 723 -20.92 25.38 -30.59
CA GLU A 723 -21.20 24.00 -31.02
C GLU A 723 -22.65 23.82 -31.49
N GLU A 724 -23.62 24.16 -30.64
CA GLU A 724 -25.05 23.91 -30.88
C GLU A 724 -25.61 24.72 -32.05
N ASP A 725 -25.26 26.01 -32.15
CA ASP A 725 -25.83 26.88 -33.15
C ASP A 725 -25.08 26.85 -34.50
N ARG A 726 -23.77 26.47 -34.49
CA ARG A 726 -22.93 26.56 -35.69
C ARG A 726 -22.14 25.29 -36.02
N GLY A 727 -22.24 24.25 -35.21
CA GLY A 727 -21.47 23.02 -35.38
C GLY A 727 -19.96 23.23 -35.31
N TYR A 728 -19.51 24.24 -34.52
CA TYR A 728 -18.11 24.55 -34.40
C TYR A 728 -17.37 23.49 -33.58
N ALA A 729 -16.33 22.86 -34.14
CA ALA A 729 -15.59 21.79 -33.53
C ALA A 729 -14.10 22.12 -33.25
N GLY A 730 -13.62 23.31 -33.68
CA GLY A 730 -12.25 23.74 -33.50
C GLY A 730 -11.91 24.18 -32.06
N GLU A 731 -10.64 24.48 -31.81
CA GLU A 731 -10.22 25.03 -30.52
C GLU A 731 -10.78 26.44 -30.33
N LEU A 732 -11.20 26.76 -29.10
CA LEU A 732 -11.73 28.06 -28.72
C LEU A 732 -11.02 28.54 -27.45
N GLN A 733 -10.56 29.81 -27.46
CA GLN A 733 -9.94 30.45 -26.30
C GLN A 733 -10.57 31.82 -26.09
N VAL A 734 -10.74 32.18 -24.83
CA VAL A 734 -11.25 33.53 -24.48
C VAL A 734 -10.13 34.30 -23.80
N LEU A 735 -9.90 35.53 -24.32
CA LEU A 735 -8.99 36.50 -23.73
C LEU A 735 -9.79 37.66 -23.15
N LEU A 736 -9.44 38.07 -21.96
CA LEU A 736 -9.96 39.26 -21.29
C LEU A 736 -8.85 40.28 -21.20
N THR A 737 -9.09 41.48 -21.77
CA THR A 737 -8.13 42.57 -21.75
C THR A 737 -8.83 43.88 -21.40
N ASP A 738 -8.08 44.87 -20.97
CA ASP A 738 -8.58 46.22 -20.81
C ASP A 738 -8.61 46.96 -22.18
N ALA A 739 -9.74 47.56 -22.51
CA ALA A 739 -9.92 48.38 -23.72
C ALA A 739 -10.35 49.82 -23.36
N GLY A 740 -9.48 50.52 -22.64
CA GLY A 740 -9.76 51.85 -22.10
C GLY A 740 -10.83 51.82 -21.01
N PRO A 741 -11.98 52.52 -21.19
CA PRO A 741 -13.02 52.55 -20.15
C PRO A 741 -13.89 51.26 -20.11
N ARG A 742 -13.62 50.27 -20.94
CA ARG A 742 -14.38 49.02 -21.07
C ARG A 742 -13.44 47.85 -20.99
N GLU A 743 -14.00 46.72 -20.68
CA GLU A 743 -13.33 45.45 -20.82
C GLU A 743 -13.57 44.87 -22.21
N ARG A 744 -12.60 44.14 -22.73
CA ARG A 744 -12.74 43.44 -24.01
C ARG A 744 -12.68 41.94 -23.76
N LEU A 745 -13.67 41.24 -24.31
CA LEU A 745 -13.68 39.77 -24.39
C LEU A 745 -13.43 39.41 -25.86
N THR A 746 -12.26 38.82 -26.10
CA THR A 746 -11.89 38.29 -27.41
C THR A 746 -12.09 36.79 -27.40
N VAL A 747 -12.95 36.27 -28.26
CA VAL A 747 -13.14 34.84 -28.51
C VAL A 747 -12.27 34.48 -29.71
N ARG A 748 -11.14 33.82 -29.45
CA ARG A 748 -10.28 33.25 -30.49
C ARG A 748 -10.80 31.90 -30.89
N VAL A 749 -10.91 31.67 -32.16
CA VAL A 749 -11.40 30.43 -32.76
C VAL A 749 -10.43 29.98 -33.85
N GLU A 750 -10.21 28.70 -33.93
CA GLU A 750 -9.48 28.09 -35.03
C GLU A 750 -10.25 28.28 -36.36
N ASP A 751 -9.57 28.54 -37.46
CA ASP A 751 -10.22 28.68 -38.76
C ASP A 751 -10.83 27.34 -39.21
N THR A 752 -12.12 27.30 -39.29
CA THR A 752 -12.88 26.12 -39.69
C THR A 752 -13.88 26.47 -40.78
N PRO A 753 -14.15 25.54 -41.70
CA PRO A 753 -15.12 25.82 -42.81
C PRO A 753 -16.57 25.94 -42.33
N THR A 754 -16.86 25.64 -41.05
CA THR A 754 -18.22 25.51 -40.53
C THR A 754 -18.82 26.82 -40.00
N ALA A 755 -18.00 27.80 -39.55
CA ALA A 755 -18.49 29.02 -38.96
C ALA A 755 -17.50 30.17 -39.14
N THR A 756 -17.99 31.32 -39.56
CA THR A 756 -17.20 32.58 -39.63
C THR A 756 -17.19 33.26 -38.25
N PRO A 757 -16.22 34.14 -37.95
CA PRO A 757 -16.22 34.95 -36.74
C PRO A 757 -17.50 35.75 -36.52
N ASP A 758 -18.08 36.32 -37.60
CA ASP A 758 -19.33 37.07 -37.52
C ASP A 758 -20.54 36.16 -37.20
N ASP A 759 -20.58 34.97 -37.77
CA ASP A 759 -21.61 33.99 -37.47
C ASP A 759 -21.57 33.56 -35.99
N LEU A 760 -20.37 33.28 -35.47
CA LEU A 760 -20.17 32.94 -34.06
C LEU A 760 -20.50 34.08 -33.13
N ARG A 761 -20.11 35.31 -33.48
CA ARG A 761 -20.48 36.51 -32.73
C ARG A 761 -21.99 36.68 -32.64
N THR A 762 -22.69 36.45 -33.75
CA THR A 762 -24.15 36.56 -33.83
C THR A 762 -24.81 35.48 -32.96
N ALA A 763 -24.34 34.24 -33.04
CA ALA A 763 -24.84 33.12 -32.23
C ALA A 763 -24.62 33.38 -30.73
N LEU A 764 -23.43 33.84 -30.34
CA LEU A 764 -23.11 34.17 -28.95
C LEU A 764 -24.03 35.25 -28.38
N LEU A 765 -24.27 36.32 -29.13
CA LEU A 765 -25.19 37.41 -28.73
C LEU A 765 -26.65 36.95 -28.68
N ALA A 766 -27.06 36.00 -29.52
CA ALA A 766 -28.41 35.43 -29.50
C ALA A 766 -28.62 34.43 -28.35
N GLY A 767 -27.67 33.51 -28.15
CA GLY A 767 -27.76 32.37 -27.19
C GLY A 767 -27.32 32.72 -25.77
N TYR A 768 -26.64 33.88 -25.54
CA TYR A 768 -26.09 34.23 -24.21
C TYR A 768 -26.65 35.60 -23.73
N PRO A 769 -27.77 35.63 -23.01
CA PRO A 769 -28.43 36.91 -22.61
C PRO A 769 -27.53 37.83 -21.80
N GLU A 770 -26.77 37.29 -20.84
CA GLU A 770 -25.87 38.06 -19.97
C GLU A 770 -24.72 38.70 -20.78
N LEU A 771 -24.16 37.98 -21.76
CA LEU A 771 -23.14 38.49 -22.66
C LEU A 771 -23.72 39.61 -23.56
N ARG A 772 -24.93 39.40 -24.09
CA ARG A 772 -25.65 40.41 -24.89
C ARG A 772 -25.88 41.65 -24.07
N SER A 773 -26.42 41.53 -22.84
CA SER A 773 -26.66 42.67 -21.95
C SER A 773 -25.38 43.43 -21.67
N ALA A 774 -24.29 42.79 -21.38
CA ALA A 774 -22.99 43.42 -21.14
C ALA A 774 -22.50 44.24 -22.34
N VAL A 775 -22.75 43.74 -23.57
CA VAL A 775 -22.39 44.43 -24.81
C VAL A 775 -23.35 45.61 -25.09
N GLU A 776 -24.67 45.43 -24.95
CA GLU A 776 -25.70 46.45 -25.17
C GLU A 776 -25.56 47.62 -24.18
N GLU A 777 -25.24 47.32 -22.93
CA GLU A 777 -24.94 48.29 -21.87
C GLU A 777 -23.59 49.00 -22.04
N ARG A 778 -22.82 48.64 -23.07
CA ARG A 778 -21.49 49.19 -23.38
C ARG A 778 -20.46 48.98 -22.25
N LEU A 779 -20.62 47.94 -21.48
CA LEU A 779 -19.68 47.54 -20.45
C LEU A 779 -18.58 46.62 -21.00
N LEU A 780 -18.89 45.88 -22.09
CA LEU A 780 -18.01 44.90 -22.72
C LEU A 780 -17.92 45.18 -24.24
N ASP A 781 -16.70 45.04 -24.75
CA ASP A 781 -16.42 44.93 -26.18
C ASP A 781 -16.19 43.47 -26.56
N LEU A 782 -17.11 42.89 -27.36
CA LEU A 782 -17.02 41.49 -27.81
C LEU A 782 -16.38 41.44 -29.19
N VAL A 783 -15.24 40.79 -29.28
CA VAL A 783 -14.53 40.50 -30.53
C VAL A 783 -14.51 38.98 -30.73
N VAL A 784 -14.76 38.52 -31.95
CA VAL A 784 -14.50 37.14 -32.37
C VAL A 784 -13.49 37.20 -33.51
N GLU A 785 -12.39 36.47 -33.36
CA GLU A 785 -11.30 36.48 -34.37
C GLU A 785 -10.82 35.05 -34.66
N THR A 786 -10.38 34.79 -35.88
CA THR A 786 -9.67 33.56 -36.22
C THR A 786 -8.20 33.68 -35.84
N ALA A 787 -7.63 32.61 -35.34
CA ALA A 787 -6.21 32.50 -34.99
C ALA A 787 -5.64 31.13 -35.42
N ASP A 788 -4.37 31.13 -35.76
CA ASP A 788 -3.68 29.89 -36.00
C ASP A 788 -3.48 29.11 -34.66
N THR A 789 -3.44 27.80 -34.70
CA THR A 789 -3.26 26.97 -33.51
C THR A 789 -2.00 27.31 -32.71
N ALA A 790 -0.98 27.87 -33.36
CA ALA A 790 0.27 28.34 -32.74
C ALA A 790 0.07 29.63 -31.90
N ASP A 791 -0.97 30.42 -32.16
CA ASP A 791 -1.24 31.66 -31.46
C ASP A 791 -2.08 31.50 -30.20
N PHE A 792 -2.56 30.27 -29.94
CA PHE A 792 -3.30 29.95 -28.73
C PHE A 792 -2.36 29.86 -27.51
N HIS A 793 -2.74 30.51 -26.43
CA HIS A 793 -2.00 30.41 -25.17
C HIS A 793 -2.10 29.01 -24.59
N ARG A 794 -0.95 28.35 -24.45
CA ARG A 794 -0.84 26.98 -23.89
C ARG A 794 0.07 26.98 -22.69
N THR A 795 -0.10 25.98 -21.82
CA THR A 795 0.82 25.75 -20.70
C THR A 795 2.13 25.18 -21.22
N ALA A 796 3.25 25.79 -20.86
CA ALA A 796 4.58 25.42 -21.37
C ALA A 796 4.97 23.98 -21.03
N SER A 797 4.51 23.44 -19.91
CA SER A 797 4.89 22.10 -19.42
C SER A 797 4.05 20.95 -19.99
N SER A 798 2.79 21.21 -20.40
CA SER A 798 1.85 20.17 -20.81
C SER A 798 1.22 20.40 -22.18
N GLY A 799 1.54 21.52 -22.85
CA GLY A 799 0.90 21.89 -24.12
C GLY A 799 -0.61 22.16 -24.04
N LYS A 800 -1.17 22.18 -22.83
CA LYS A 800 -2.61 22.30 -22.59
C LYS A 800 -3.12 23.70 -22.96
N LEU A 801 -4.23 23.79 -23.69
CA LEU A 801 -4.92 25.05 -23.99
C LEU A 801 -5.33 25.72 -22.68
N ARG A 802 -5.02 27.03 -22.57
CA ARG A 802 -5.56 27.89 -21.51
C ARG A 802 -6.89 28.45 -22.00
N ALA A 803 -7.99 27.81 -21.61
CA ALA A 803 -9.35 28.13 -22.07
C ALA A 803 -9.72 29.62 -21.89
N VAL A 804 -9.35 30.18 -20.75
CA VAL A 804 -9.51 31.59 -20.43
C VAL A 804 -8.16 32.20 -20.08
N VAL A 805 -7.82 33.32 -20.68
CA VAL A 805 -6.62 34.11 -20.40
C VAL A 805 -7.07 35.48 -19.96
N ASP A 806 -6.84 35.81 -18.70
CA ASP A 806 -7.16 37.14 -18.14
C ASP A 806 -5.88 37.96 -18.09
N GLU A 807 -5.80 39.00 -18.88
CA GLU A 807 -4.68 39.93 -19.04
C GLU A 807 -5.03 41.34 -18.53
N ARG A 808 -6.12 41.49 -17.80
CA ARG A 808 -6.50 42.75 -17.15
C ARG A 808 -5.55 43.03 -15.99
N HIS A 809 -5.20 44.26 -15.76
CA HIS A 809 -4.29 44.76 -14.73
C HIS A 809 -5.00 45.14 -13.45
#